data_8da3624413de9990572ef3274c4c9134
#
_entry.id   8da3624413de9990572ef3274c4c9134
#
_cell.length_a   1.000
_cell.length_b   1.000
_cell.length_c   1.000
_cell.angle_alpha   90.00
_cell.angle_beta   90.00
_cell.angle_gamma   90.00
#
_symmetry.space_group_name_H-M   'P 1'
#
loop_
_entity.id
_entity.type
_entity.pdbx_description
1 polymer ?
#
loop_
_entity_poly.entity_id
_entity_poly.type
_entity_poly.pdbx_seq_one_letter_code
_entity_poly.pdbx_strand_id
1 'polypeptide(L)'
;MSPRIALFSHYRRHPLQLAALAAMILLATALWTGIHHLTSQARASLEQSESAVAERQQVVREDGQPVSVQDFVTLRRQGLCVMPWLEVPVPGRGRLVGIDPLAAHCFAEPGHTPTPWQGELDGKPFVDISEAAVQASAEASALVLLVSQADGQSPPPAGYRYQAFAVAPDTAELGDSFLLNLDALGVLVLLISSLLLRSVFLLGLAQRRESLALLYRYGVNRSQLSRLLLVENLLLALVCILPGVWLGRALALVLADGFGQALEGLFDRPLYAGGGEDWWLPTLTMVAVVVAACLAGVRDSSGPLRTRVQLAFFMVLLVLGLALSLWAPTLIWLFLAVALVFLAAGWLAPLAIAGVVRWLARNTGDPLIRWRLQEVAVLVRRLALPLVALQFALALVLAVHALVTTFEDTFDQWLGQRLEADYYIEVPQGADITAAVSWLAAKPELVSPELWHQVIRGRASVQAASGREPVPVDVFALGPVSHLVQNWRLLAQTETPWQALARGEGLMVNEQLARRQKLAVGDRLIVRLGARRLQAPVLAVYPDYGRPSGEVLVPASLLPEDFEARFRSLSISAGIEEIKVVEAQLARLWHTPQLTVRDNQAIRTLATDVFDQTFLLTRAMTTLTLILAAAALLLMVWVFLSTRAWYFRLLIVWGMPQRQAATQLTRVSLALILAVLVCALPLGVWLTWILVQRVNPLAFGWSLPMAVYPGFWIELAVLALIIGLSIALLMRLQLRRPASAPESAHGLQGGER
;
A
#
# COMPACT_ATOMS: atom_id res chain seq x y z
N MET A 1 -46.48 -25.36 16.03
CA MET A 1 -45.06 -24.92 16.18
C MET A 1 -44.89 -23.58 15.51
N SER A 2 -44.34 -22.60 16.20
CA SER A 2 -44.11 -21.31 15.55
C SER A 2 -43.01 -21.44 14.48
N PRO A 3 -43.12 -20.79 13.32
CA PRO A 3 -42.10 -20.86 12.25
C PRO A 3 -40.69 -20.48 12.71
N ARG A 4 -40.60 -19.67 13.78
CA ARG A 4 -39.34 -19.25 14.42
C ARG A 4 -38.59 -20.41 15.05
N ILE A 5 -39.31 -21.29 15.81
CA ILE A 5 -38.69 -22.47 16.46
C ILE A 5 -38.20 -23.47 15.41
N ALA A 6 -38.91 -23.63 14.29
CA ALA A 6 -38.51 -24.51 13.19
C ALA A 6 -37.18 -24.03 12.52
N LEU A 7 -37.02 -22.74 12.36
CA LEU A 7 -35.78 -22.15 11.77
C LEU A 7 -34.57 -22.28 12.69
N PHE A 8 -34.70 -21.92 13.98
CA PHE A 8 -33.61 -22.02 14.95
C PHE A 8 -33.20 -23.48 15.25
N SER A 9 -34.14 -24.45 15.18
CA SER A 9 -33.84 -25.85 15.39
C SER A 9 -32.85 -26.44 14.36
N HIS A 10 -32.73 -25.82 13.18
CA HIS A 10 -31.79 -26.26 12.16
C HIS A 10 -30.32 -26.12 12.64
N TYR A 11 -29.95 -25.00 13.25
CA TYR A 11 -28.59 -24.78 13.74
C TYR A 11 -28.21 -25.71 14.89
N ARG A 12 -29.19 -26.10 15.72
CA ARG A 12 -28.98 -27.10 16.77
C ARG A 12 -28.65 -28.49 16.21
N ARG A 13 -29.19 -28.81 15.03
CA ARG A 13 -28.88 -30.06 14.32
C ARG A 13 -27.59 -29.99 13.49
N HIS A 14 -27.18 -28.80 13.08
CA HIS A 14 -26.01 -28.59 12.26
C HIS A 14 -25.05 -27.56 12.90
N PRO A 15 -24.45 -27.86 14.08
CA PRO A 15 -23.65 -26.91 14.84
C PRO A 15 -22.38 -26.46 14.09
N LEU A 16 -21.79 -27.33 13.27
CA LEU A 16 -20.61 -27.01 12.46
C LEU A 16 -20.91 -25.95 11.39
N GLN A 17 -22.12 -25.97 10.84
CA GLN A 17 -22.53 -24.94 9.88
C GLN A 17 -22.70 -23.57 10.56
N LEU A 18 -23.28 -23.55 11.75
CA LEU A 18 -23.40 -22.35 12.55
C LEU A 18 -22.03 -21.79 12.91
N ALA A 19 -21.13 -22.65 13.42
CA ALA A 19 -19.77 -22.27 13.77
C ALA A 19 -19.00 -21.69 12.58
N ALA A 20 -19.17 -22.26 11.43
CA ALA A 20 -18.58 -21.81 10.19
C ALA A 20 -19.08 -20.44 9.73
N LEU A 21 -20.39 -20.26 9.71
CA LEU A 21 -20.99 -18.96 9.36
C LEU A 21 -20.57 -17.89 10.37
N ALA A 22 -20.59 -18.23 11.67
CA ALA A 22 -20.15 -17.34 12.73
C ALA A 22 -18.67 -16.96 12.58
N ALA A 23 -17.79 -17.94 12.37
CA ALA A 23 -16.35 -17.70 12.17
C ALA A 23 -16.08 -16.82 10.95
N MET A 24 -16.79 -17.03 9.85
CA MET A 24 -16.62 -16.22 8.64
C MET A 24 -17.08 -14.77 8.85
N ILE A 25 -18.22 -14.54 9.50
CA ILE A 25 -18.69 -13.19 9.81
C ILE A 25 -17.69 -12.50 10.74
N LEU A 26 -17.23 -13.19 11.78
CA LEU A 26 -16.27 -12.69 12.74
C LEU A 26 -14.94 -12.31 12.08
N LEU A 27 -14.33 -13.22 11.31
CA LEU A 27 -13.05 -13.00 10.63
C LEU A 27 -13.14 -11.90 9.55
N ALA A 28 -14.22 -11.92 8.76
CA ALA A 28 -14.45 -10.87 7.75
C ALA A 28 -14.61 -9.48 8.41
N THR A 29 -15.33 -9.43 9.54
CA THR A 29 -15.51 -8.19 10.31
C THR A 29 -14.18 -7.76 10.94
N ALA A 30 -13.43 -8.68 11.54
CA ALA A 30 -12.13 -8.39 12.15
C ALA A 30 -11.14 -7.83 11.13
N LEU A 31 -11.07 -8.45 9.95
CA LEU A 31 -10.18 -8.00 8.89
C LEU A 31 -10.55 -6.59 8.39
N TRP A 32 -11.84 -6.36 8.09
CA TRP A 32 -12.32 -5.05 7.66
C TRP A 32 -12.11 -3.97 8.72
N THR A 33 -12.46 -4.28 9.98
CA THR A 33 -12.30 -3.33 11.09
C THR A 33 -10.83 -3.00 11.34
N GLY A 34 -9.94 -3.99 11.28
CA GLY A 34 -8.50 -3.80 11.46
C GLY A 34 -7.92 -2.85 10.41
N ILE A 35 -8.25 -3.07 9.14
CA ILE A 35 -7.83 -2.19 8.04
C ILE A 35 -8.38 -0.79 8.22
N HIS A 36 -9.70 -0.66 8.41
CA HIS A 36 -10.36 0.62 8.56
C HIS A 36 -9.83 1.43 9.75
N HIS A 37 -9.54 0.76 10.87
CA HIS A 37 -9.02 1.42 12.06
C HIS A 37 -7.61 1.97 11.83
N LEU A 38 -6.71 1.19 11.22
CA LEU A 38 -5.35 1.64 10.89
C LEU A 38 -5.35 2.79 9.86
N THR A 39 -6.15 2.68 8.81
CA THR A 39 -6.23 3.74 7.78
C THR A 39 -6.90 5.01 8.31
N SER A 40 -7.92 4.89 9.17
CA SER A 40 -8.57 6.06 9.78
C SER A 40 -7.68 6.76 10.80
N GLN A 41 -6.89 6.03 11.59
CA GLN A 41 -5.90 6.61 12.49
C GLN A 41 -4.79 7.34 11.72
N ALA A 42 -4.25 6.73 10.67
CA ALA A 42 -3.25 7.35 9.82
C ALA A 42 -3.79 8.63 9.16
N ARG A 43 -5.02 8.59 8.66
CA ARG A 43 -5.69 9.77 8.08
C ARG A 43 -5.90 10.87 9.12
N ALA A 44 -6.41 10.53 10.30
CA ALA A 44 -6.61 11.50 11.38
C ALA A 44 -5.28 12.15 11.80
N SER A 45 -4.18 11.37 11.87
CA SER A 45 -2.85 11.90 12.16
C SER A 45 -2.35 12.87 11.08
N LEU A 46 -2.58 12.55 9.81
CA LEU A 46 -2.23 13.43 8.69
C LEU A 46 -3.09 14.70 8.69
N GLU A 47 -4.42 14.57 8.78
CA GLU A 47 -5.36 15.69 8.81
C GLU A 47 -5.15 16.61 10.02
N GLN A 48 -4.87 16.03 11.20
CA GLN A 48 -4.61 16.82 12.41
C GLN A 48 -3.31 17.61 12.28
N SER A 49 -2.29 17.05 11.65
CA SER A 49 -1.07 17.77 11.36
C SER A 49 -1.24 18.83 10.26
N GLU A 50 -2.13 18.62 9.29
CA GLU A 50 -2.49 19.61 8.28
C GLU A 50 -3.31 20.75 8.86
N SER A 51 -4.31 20.48 9.70
CA SER A 51 -5.15 21.51 10.31
C SER A 51 -4.37 22.41 11.29
N ALA A 52 -3.47 21.82 12.09
CA ALA A 52 -2.56 22.61 12.95
C ALA A 52 -1.60 23.50 12.17
N VAL A 53 -1.32 23.16 10.91
CA VAL A 53 -0.36 23.82 10.02
C VAL A 53 -1.07 24.79 9.06
N ALA A 54 -2.30 24.50 8.62
CA ALA A 54 -3.03 25.32 7.64
C ALA A 54 -3.34 26.74 8.13
N GLU A 55 -3.34 26.97 9.44
CA GLU A 55 -3.53 28.31 10.02
C GLU A 55 -2.25 29.15 10.11
N ARG A 56 -1.08 28.57 9.83
CA ARG A 56 0.21 29.26 9.92
C ARG A 56 0.83 29.42 8.54
N GLN A 57 1.37 30.59 8.29
CA GLN A 57 2.15 30.90 7.09
C GLN A 57 3.63 31.00 7.42
N GLN A 58 4.47 30.54 6.51
CA GLN A 58 5.91 30.70 6.58
C GLN A 58 6.41 31.69 5.52
N VAL A 59 7.49 32.36 5.83
CA VAL A 59 8.20 33.17 4.86
C VAL A 59 9.16 32.28 4.09
N VAL A 60 9.10 32.34 2.77
CA VAL A 60 10.00 31.62 1.87
C VAL A 60 10.65 32.62 0.94
N ARG A 61 11.94 32.46 0.68
CA ARG A 61 12.69 33.28 -0.29
C ARG A 61 12.26 32.91 -1.72
N GLU A 62 12.11 33.92 -2.58
CA GLU A 62 11.75 33.70 -4.00
C GLU A 62 12.84 32.95 -4.78
N ASP A 63 14.09 33.01 -4.34
CA ASP A 63 15.23 32.31 -4.94
C ASP A 63 15.29 30.81 -4.55
N GLY A 64 14.40 30.38 -3.64
CA GLY A 64 14.30 28.99 -3.17
C GLY A 64 15.36 28.57 -2.15
N GLN A 65 16.23 29.48 -1.74
CA GLN A 65 17.22 29.23 -0.67
C GLN A 65 16.52 29.13 0.69
N PRO A 66 17.06 28.36 1.65
CA PRO A 66 16.54 28.31 3.01
C PRO A 66 16.64 29.72 3.65
N VAL A 67 15.67 30.03 4.49
CA VAL A 67 15.72 31.28 5.27
C VAL A 67 16.83 31.21 6.32
N SER A 68 17.50 32.31 6.51
CA SER A 68 18.65 32.49 7.42
C SER A 68 18.29 33.35 8.64
N VAL A 69 19.16 33.35 9.64
CA VAL A 69 19.05 34.29 10.79
C VAL A 69 19.08 35.75 10.33
N GLN A 70 19.79 36.05 9.24
CA GLN A 70 19.83 37.39 8.68
C GLN A 70 18.48 37.80 8.07
N ASP A 71 17.79 36.89 7.41
CA ASP A 71 16.44 37.12 6.92
C ASP A 71 15.47 37.43 8.07
N PHE A 72 15.56 36.69 9.18
CA PHE A 72 14.79 36.95 10.39
C PHE A 72 15.02 38.39 10.90
N VAL A 73 16.28 38.80 11.06
CA VAL A 73 16.62 40.14 11.51
C VAL A 73 16.11 41.22 10.56
N THR A 74 16.21 40.99 9.26
CA THR A 74 15.76 41.93 8.23
C THR A 74 14.23 42.11 8.25
N LEU A 75 13.47 41.00 8.32
CA LEU A 75 12.01 41.02 8.35
C LEU A 75 11.50 41.67 9.65
N ARG A 76 12.14 41.37 10.80
CA ARG A 76 11.79 41.99 12.08
C ARG A 76 12.06 43.51 12.08
N ARG A 77 13.16 43.97 11.48
CA ARG A 77 13.45 45.40 11.32
C ARG A 77 12.46 46.12 10.39
N GLN A 78 11.84 45.38 9.46
CA GLN A 78 10.75 45.90 8.61
C GLN A 78 9.40 45.95 9.33
N GLY A 79 9.34 45.52 10.58
CA GLY A 79 8.12 45.54 11.40
C GLY A 79 7.25 44.32 11.30
N LEU A 80 7.65 43.28 10.54
CA LEU A 80 6.87 42.02 10.47
C LEU A 80 7.00 41.20 11.75
N CYS A 81 5.88 40.64 12.18
CA CYS A 81 5.87 39.66 13.26
C CYS A 81 6.20 38.27 12.70
N VAL A 82 7.49 37.95 12.76
CA VAL A 82 8.01 36.64 12.38
C VAL A 82 8.64 35.93 13.57
N MET A 83 8.44 34.62 13.67
CA MET A 83 8.96 33.74 14.72
C MET A 83 9.86 32.67 14.11
N PRO A 84 11.11 32.51 14.55
CA PRO A 84 11.95 31.43 14.11
C PRO A 84 11.49 30.12 14.75
N TRP A 85 11.37 29.10 13.93
CA TRP A 85 11.00 27.73 14.23
C TRP A 85 12.12 26.81 13.78
N LEU A 86 12.80 26.14 14.73
CA LEU A 86 13.91 25.24 14.43
C LEU A 86 13.52 23.82 14.84
N GLU A 87 13.40 22.91 13.88
CA GLU A 87 13.19 21.49 14.17
C GLU A 87 14.51 20.73 14.15
N VAL A 88 14.76 19.96 15.23
CA VAL A 88 15.98 19.17 15.41
C VAL A 88 15.61 17.74 15.75
N PRO A 89 16.03 16.73 14.99
CA PRO A 89 15.84 15.34 15.35
C PRO A 89 16.77 14.96 16.51
N VAL A 90 16.19 14.35 17.54
CA VAL A 90 16.94 13.87 18.71
C VAL A 90 16.85 12.34 18.74
N PRO A 91 17.98 11.60 18.69
CA PRO A 91 17.99 10.16 18.73
C PRO A 91 17.22 9.61 19.97
N GLY A 92 16.23 8.76 19.75
CA GLY A 92 15.44 8.12 20.79
C GLY A 92 14.35 8.99 21.45
N ARG A 93 14.17 10.24 21.03
CA ARG A 93 13.16 11.18 21.55
C ARG A 93 12.29 11.85 20.50
N GLY A 94 12.47 11.50 19.21
CA GLY A 94 11.75 12.14 18.10
C GLY A 94 12.32 13.50 17.73
N ARG A 95 11.46 14.46 17.36
CA ARG A 95 11.89 15.81 16.98
C ARG A 95 11.68 16.81 18.13
N LEU A 96 12.69 17.62 18.37
CA LEU A 96 12.67 18.74 19.30
C LEU A 96 12.41 20.04 18.51
N VAL A 97 11.55 20.89 19.00
CA VAL A 97 11.24 22.18 18.37
C VAL A 97 11.86 23.31 19.19
N GLY A 98 12.75 24.07 18.55
CA GLY A 98 13.31 25.28 19.10
C GLY A 98 12.51 26.52 18.67
N ILE A 99 12.04 27.32 19.59
CA ILE A 99 11.37 28.61 19.34
C ILE A 99 12.04 29.71 20.11
N ASP A 100 11.98 30.94 19.56
CA ASP A 100 12.49 32.12 20.26
C ASP A 100 11.34 32.72 21.12
N PRO A 101 11.44 32.67 22.46
CA PRO A 101 10.43 33.20 23.36
C PRO A 101 10.14 34.68 23.14
N LEU A 102 11.16 35.49 22.83
CA LEU A 102 11.00 36.91 22.63
C LEU A 102 10.29 37.22 21.30
N ALA A 103 10.59 36.44 20.26
CA ALA A 103 9.92 36.57 18.97
C ALA A 103 8.46 36.11 19.02
N ALA A 104 8.13 35.14 19.86
CA ALA A 104 6.78 34.60 20.00
C ALA A 104 5.76 35.57 20.61
N HIS A 105 6.22 36.63 21.32
CA HIS A 105 5.32 37.62 21.93
C HIS A 105 4.37 38.28 20.94
N CYS A 106 4.78 38.49 19.69
CA CYS A 106 3.89 39.09 18.69
C CYS A 106 2.86 38.16 18.09
N PHE A 107 2.94 36.83 18.40
CA PHE A 107 1.94 35.83 18.02
C PHE A 107 0.85 35.64 19.10
N ALA A 108 1.05 36.20 20.31
CA ALA A 108 0.06 36.09 21.36
C ALA A 108 -1.15 36.98 21.06
N GLU A 109 -2.35 36.42 21.17
CA GLU A 109 -3.57 37.22 21.12
C GLU A 109 -3.61 38.22 22.28
N PRO A 110 -4.15 39.43 22.10
CA PRO A 110 -4.30 40.41 23.16
C PRO A 110 -5.13 39.83 24.30
N GLY A 111 -4.51 39.61 25.45
CA GLY A 111 -5.17 39.10 26.67
C GLY A 111 -4.82 37.67 27.08
N HIS A 112 -4.07 36.94 26.27
CA HIS A 112 -3.52 35.64 26.67
C HIS A 112 -2.07 35.79 27.12
N THR A 113 -1.76 35.37 28.32
CA THR A 113 -0.38 35.22 28.78
C THR A 113 0.28 34.10 27.96
N PRO A 114 1.49 34.33 27.39
CA PRO A 114 2.19 33.26 26.69
C PRO A 114 2.36 32.06 27.64
N THR A 115 1.97 30.89 27.14
CA THR A 115 2.12 29.61 27.86
C THR A 115 3.57 29.39 28.28
N PRO A 116 3.82 28.73 29.42
CA PRO A 116 5.18 28.48 29.87
C PRO A 116 6.00 27.73 28.84
N TRP A 117 7.22 28.19 28.61
CA TRP A 117 8.15 27.84 27.55
C TRP A 117 8.75 26.42 27.64
N GLN A 118 8.12 25.52 28.37
CA GLN A 118 8.46 24.10 28.41
C GLN A 118 7.16 23.31 28.31
N GLY A 119 7.05 22.47 27.32
CA GLY A 119 5.85 21.67 27.09
C GLY A 119 5.92 20.95 25.79
N GLU A 120 4.79 20.46 25.34
CA GLU A 120 4.60 19.84 24.03
C GLU A 120 3.76 20.78 23.16
N LEU A 121 4.23 21.05 21.95
CA LEU A 121 3.49 21.75 20.91
C LEU A 121 3.31 20.78 19.75
N ASP A 122 2.06 20.48 19.41
CA ASP A 122 1.71 19.51 18.36
C ASP A 122 2.35 18.11 18.59
N GLY A 123 2.42 17.69 19.89
CA GLY A 123 3.03 16.41 20.29
C GLY A 123 4.57 16.39 20.26
N LYS A 124 5.22 17.51 19.99
CA LYS A 124 6.68 17.63 20.01
C LYS A 124 7.13 18.46 21.21
N PRO A 125 8.14 18.01 21.97
CA PRO A 125 8.70 18.82 23.04
C PRO A 125 9.35 20.06 22.45
N PHE A 126 9.06 21.22 23.04
CA PHE A 126 9.68 22.47 22.62
C PHE A 126 10.59 23.05 23.69
N VAL A 127 11.65 23.68 23.25
CA VAL A 127 12.69 24.32 24.08
C VAL A 127 13.04 25.68 23.49
N ASP A 128 13.89 26.42 24.20
CA ASP A 128 14.50 27.64 23.64
C ASP A 128 15.32 27.30 22.38
N ILE A 129 15.21 28.15 21.38
CA ILE A 129 15.92 27.93 20.10
C ILE A 129 17.43 27.79 20.25
N SER A 130 18.02 28.44 21.26
CA SER A 130 19.45 28.33 21.58
C SER A 130 19.80 26.91 22.08
N GLU A 131 18.95 26.30 22.85
CA GLU A 131 19.12 24.91 23.33
C GLU A 131 18.94 23.92 22.19
N ALA A 132 17.91 24.12 21.33
CA ALA A 132 17.72 23.34 20.14
C ALA A 132 18.89 23.46 19.16
N ALA A 133 19.44 24.66 18.99
CA ALA A 133 20.57 24.91 18.10
C ALA A 133 21.86 24.19 18.54
N VAL A 134 22.06 23.95 19.83
CA VAL A 134 23.20 23.16 20.34
C VAL A 134 23.08 21.67 19.93
N GLN A 135 21.85 21.18 19.79
CA GLN A 135 21.57 19.81 19.39
C GLN A 135 21.37 19.66 17.87
N ALA A 136 21.35 20.79 17.15
CA ALA A 136 21.12 20.80 15.71
C ALA A 136 22.32 20.21 14.95
N SER A 137 22.05 19.13 14.20
CA SER A 137 22.96 18.69 13.15
C SER A 137 22.59 19.39 11.84
N ALA A 138 23.56 19.74 11.03
CA ALA A 138 23.36 20.49 9.78
C ALA A 138 22.45 19.77 8.78
N GLU A 139 22.35 18.45 8.88
CA GLU A 139 21.63 17.60 7.93
C GLU A 139 20.14 17.51 8.19
N ALA A 140 19.73 17.65 9.43
CA ALA A 140 18.38 17.33 9.87
C ALA A 140 17.62 18.51 10.50
N SER A 141 18.28 19.64 10.76
CA SER A 141 17.65 20.84 11.31
C SER A 141 17.13 21.76 10.20
N ALA A 142 15.85 22.14 10.29
CA ALA A 142 15.24 23.09 9.38
C ALA A 142 14.84 24.35 10.14
N LEU A 143 15.45 25.49 9.79
CA LEU A 143 14.98 26.79 10.25
C LEU A 143 13.85 27.27 9.35
N VAL A 144 12.72 27.61 9.94
CA VAL A 144 11.55 28.19 9.27
C VAL A 144 11.20 29.49 9.98
N LEU A 145 10.74 30.48 9.24
CA LEU A 145 10.22 31.72 9.79
C LEU A 145 8.72 31.75 9.65
N LEU A 146 8.01 31.59 10.76
CA LEU A 146 6.55 31.68 10.80
C LEU A 146 6.14 33.15 10.83
N VAL A 147 5.09 33.49 10.09
CA VAL A 147 4.50 34.85 10.08
C VAL A 147 3.18 34.82 10.84
N SER A 148 2.85 35.92 11.55
CA SER A 148 1.58 36.06 12.23
C SER A 148 0.41 36.09 11.24
N GLN A 149 -0.79 35.65 11.65
CA GLN A 149 -1.97 35.70 10.78
C GLN A 149 -2.30 37.11 10.29
N ALA A 150 -2.06 38.12 11.14
CA ALA A 150 -2.31 39.51 10.78
C ALA A 150 -1.36 40.00 9.67
N ASP A 151 -0.09 39.67 9.75
CA ASP A 151 0.92 40.09 8.75
C ASP A 151 0.87 39.18 7.51
N GLY A 152 0.48 37.94 7.64
CA GLY A 152 0.31 37.01 6.52
C GLY A 152 -0.80 37.41 5.52
N GLN A 153 -1.71 38.31 5.90
CA GLN A 153 -2.70 38.92 4.99
C GLN A 153 -2.17 40.13 4.23
N SER A 154 -1.01 40.64 4.61
CA SER A 154 -0.33 41.77 3.95
C SER A 154 0.53 41.25 2.80
N PRO A 155 0.82 42.09 1.77
CA PRO A 155 1.71 41.66 0.70
C PRO A 155 3.13 41.35 1.25
N PRO A 156 3.76 40.28 0.80
CA PRO A 156 5.08 39.90 1.26
C PRO A 156 6.13 40.95 0.85
N PRO A 157 7.20 41.16 1.64
CA PRO A 157 8.31 42.00 1.28
C PRO A 157 9.01 41.55 0.00
N ALA A 158 9.68 42.46 -0.70
CA ALA A 158 10.37 42.13 -1.95
C ALA A 158 11.44 41.04 -1.72
N GLY A 159 11.44 40.02 -2.55
CA GLY A 159 12.35 38.86 -2.46
C GLY A 159 11.82 37.73 -1.58
N TYR A 160 10.65 37.91 -0.96
CA TYR A 160 10.00 36.91 -0.14
C TYR A 160 8.55 36.63 -0.62
N ARG A 161 8.05 35.44 -0.33
CA ARG A 161 6.65 35.06 -0.51
C ARG A 161 6.12 34.35 0.72
N TYR A 162 4.84 34.46 0.97
CA TYR A 162 4.18 33.69 1.99
C TYR A 162 3.72 32.35 1.42
N GLN A 163 3.95 31.31 2.17
CA GLN A 163 3.52 29.96 1.84
C GLN A 163 2.89 29.35 3.09
N ALA A 164 1.85 28.54 2.93
CA ALA A 164 1.33 27.79 4.06
C ALA A 164 2.48 27.03 4.74
N PHE A 165 2.56 27.10 6.06
CA PHE A 165 3.55 26.34 6.83
C PHE A 165 3.12 24.87 6.80
N ALA A 166 3.48 24.21 5.74
CA ALA A 166 3.41 22.75 5.68
C ALA A 166 4.81 22.21 5.92
N VAL A 167 4.95 21.35 6.91
CA VAL A 167 6.18 20.56 7.08
C VAL A 167 6.28 19.62 5.88
N ALA A 168 6.80 20.11 4.78
CA ALA A 168 6.87 19.50 3.45
C ALA A 168 5.49 19.29 2.76
N PRO A 169 5.06 20.23 1.87
CA PRO A 169 3.82 20.13 1.11
C PRO A 169 3.73 18.87 0.24
N ASP A 170 4.85 18.29 -0.13
CA ASP A 170 4.90 17.07 -0.95
C ASP A 170 4.61 15.77 -0.16
N THR A 171 4.77 15.77 1.16
CA THR A 171 4.48 14.59 1.98
C THR A 171 2.98 14.39 2.21
N ALA A 172 2.18 15.45 2.20
CA ALA A 172 0.72 15.36 2.35
C ALA A 172 0.10 14.66 1.13
N GLU A 173 0.47 15.06 -0.09
CA GLU A 173 -0.04 14.44 -1.33
C GLU A 173 0.38 12.97 -1.46
N LEU A 174 1.59 12.62 -1.00
CA LEU A 174 2.04 11.23 -0.91
C LEU A 174 1.28 10.44 0.15
N GLY A 175 1.03 11.04 1.31
CA GLY A 175 0.24 10.47 2.39
C GLY A 175 -1.16 10.12 1.93
N ASP A 176 -1.84 11.05 1.26
CA ASP A 176 -3.17 10.85 0.70
C ASP A 176 -3.19 9.73 -0.35
N SER A 177 -2.21 9.69 -1.23
CA SER A 177 -2.08 8.65 -2.25
C SER A 177 -1.82 7.27 -1.62
N PHE A 178 -1.00 7.20 -0.58
CA PHE A 178 -0.73 5.99 0.18
C PHE A 178 -1.99 5.48 0.89
N LEU A 179 -2.70 6.35 1.59
CA LEU A 179 -3.97 6.03 2.27
C LEU A 179 -5.05 5.59 1.28
N LEU A 180 -5.15 6.26 0.12
CA LEU A 180 -6.08 5.88 -0.94
C LEU A 180 -5.79 4.48 -1.48
N ASN A 181 -4.52 4.10 -1.59
CA ASN A 181 -4.13 2.75 -2.00
C ASN A 181 -4.51 1.70 -0.94
N LEU A 182 -4.29 1.99 0.35
CA LEU A 182 -4.74 1.12 1.45
C LEU A 182 -6.26 1.00 1.50
N ASP A 183 -7.00 2.09 1.32
CA ASP A 183 -8.47 2.08 1.24
C ASP A 183 -8.97 1.22 0.08
N ALA A 184 -8.33 1.32 -1.09
CA ALA A 184 -8.68 0.50 -2.25
C ALA A 184 -8.45 -1.00 -2.00
N LEU A 185 -7.35 -1.37 -1.34
CA LEU A 185 -7.11 -2.75 -0.89
C LEU A 185 -8.17 -3.19 0.12
N GLY A 186 -8.53 -2.31 1.08
CA GLY A 186 -9.60 -2.55 2.04
C GLY A 186 -10.96 -2.82 1.39
N VAL A 187 -11.34 -2.02 0.40
CA VAL A 187 -12.57 -2.22 -0.39
C VAL A 187 -12.54 -3.56 -1.14
N LEU A 188 -11.39 -3.95 -1.69
CA LEU A 188 -11.24 -5.24 -2.36
C LEU A 188 -11.41 -6.41 -1.38
N VAL A 189 -10.84 -6.32 -0.18
CA VAL A 189 -11.03 -7.30 0.90
C VAL A 189 -12.49 -7.36 1.34
N LEU A 190 -13.17 -6.22 1.44
CA LEU A 190 -14.61 -6.16 1.74
C LEU A 190 -15.45 -6.84 0.65
N LEU A 191 -15.10 -6.65 -0.62
CA LEU A 191 -15.73 -7.33 -1.75
C LEU A 191 -15.58 -8.85 -1.66
N ILE A 192 -14.37 -9.34 -1.40
CA ILE A 192 -14.09 -10.78 -1.21
C ILE A 192 -14.92 -11.33 -0.05
N SER A 193 -14.88 -10.64 1.09
CA SER A 193 -15.66 -11.00 2.29
C SER A 193 -17.16 -11.04 2.02
N SER A 194 -17.70 -10.08 1.27
CA SER A 194 -19.10 -10.03 0.85
C SER A 194 -19.50 -11.23 -0.02
N LEU A 195 -18.64 -11.60 -0.97
CA LEU A 195 -18.86 -12.79 -1.82
C LEU A 195 -18.85 -14.07 -1.00
N LEU A 196 -17.95 -14.19 -0.03
CA LEU A 196 -17.86 -15.34 0.87
C LEU A 196 -19.09 -15.44 1.77
N LEU A 197 -19.50 -14.35 2.40
CA LEU A 197 -20.71 -14.32 3.23
C LEU A 197 -21.95 -14.68 2.43
N ARG A 198 -22.11 -14.11 1.24
CA ARG A 198 -23.21 -14.48 0.32
C ARG A 198 -23.19 -15.96 -0.04
N SER A 199 -22.01 -16.52 -0.27
CA SER A 199 -21.86 -17.92 -0.67
C SER A 199 -22.33 -18.89 0.43
N VAL A 200 -21.93 -18.61 1.68
CA VAL A 200 -22.34 -19.43 2.85
C VAL A 200 -23.82 -19.28 3.14
N PHE A 201 -24.35 -18.06 2.98
CA PHE A 201 -25.78 -17.82 3.12
C PHE A 201 -26.63 -18.60 2.10
N LEU A 202 -26.25 -18.55 0.80
CA LEU A 202 -26.92 -19.31 -0.26
C LEU A 202 -26.86 -20.83 -0.03
N LEU A 203 -25.75 -21.31 0.50
CA LEU A 203 -25.59 -22.71 0.87
C LEU A 203 -26.53 -23.10 2.01
N GLY A 204 -26.63 -22.27 3.04
CA GLY A 204 -27.58 -22.43 4.14
C GLY A 204 -29.05 -22.52 3.66
N LEU A 205 -29.41 -21.65 2.71
CA LEU A 205 -30.72 -21.67 2.06
C LEU A 205 -30.93 -22.96 1.26
N ALA A 206 -29.92 -23.41 0.51
CA ALA A 206 -30.03 -24.62 -0.31
C ALA A 206 -30.25 -25.87 0.55
N GLN A 207 -29.63 -25.96 1.71
CA GLN A 207 -29.84 -27.09 2.64
C GLN A 207 -31.20 -27.09 3.30
N ARG A 208 -31.79 -25.93 3.52
CA ARG A 208 -33.10 -25.76 4.13
C ARG A 208 -34.27 -25.84 3.13
N ARG A 209 -33.97 -26.06 1.84
CA ARG A 209 -34.95 -25.98 0.74
C ARG A 209 -36.19 -26.84 0.99
N GLU A 210 -36.03 -28.08 1.48
CA GLU A 210 -37.14 -28.99 1.80
C GLU A 210 -37.97 -28.49 2.99
N SER A 211 -37.29 -28.06 4.07
CA SER A 211 -37.98 -27.50 5.25
C SER A 211 -38.73 -26.22 4.92
N LEU A 212 -38.14 -25.37 4.07
CA LEU A 212 -38.77 -24.14 3.60
C LEU A 212 -39.97 -24.44 2.67
N ALA A 213 -39.86 -25.45 1.82
CA ALA A 213 -40.96 -25.91 0.96
C ALA A 213 -42.13 -26.44 1.77
N LEU A 214 -41.87 -27.16 2.88
CA LEU A 214 -42.91 -27.59 3.82
C LEU A 214 -43.61 -26.38 4.47
N LEU A 215 -42.87 -25.39 4.94
CA LEU A 215 -43.47 -24.18 5.51
C LEU A 215 -44.38 -23.44 4.50
N TYR A 216 -43.99 -23.41 3.22
CA TYR A 216 -44.85 -22.86 2.14
C TYR A 216 -46.15 -23.68 2.00
N ARG A 217 -46.05 -25.02 2.06
CA ARG A 217 -47.26 -25.91 1.98
C ARG A 217 -48.17 -25.68 3.18
N TYR A 218 -47.62 -25.33 4.35
CA TYR A 218 -48.40 -24.98 5.55
C TYR A 218 -48.91 -23.52 5.55
N GLY A 219 -48.82 -22.80 4.42
CA GLY A 219 -49.44 -21.50 4.25
C GLY A 219 -48.57 -20.28 4.69
N VAL A 220 -47.30 -20.47 5.00
CA VAL A 220 -46.41 -19.34 5.29
C VAL A 220 -46.11 -18.58 4.02
N ASN A 221 -46.40 -17.25 4.02
CA ASN A 221 -46.19 -16.39 2.86
C ASN A 221 -44.69 -16.20 2.59
N ARG A 222 -44.29 -16.01 1.31
CA ARG A 222 -42.92 -15.77 0.88
C ARG A 222 -42.29 -14.56 1.56
N SER A 223 -43.04 -13.47 1.73
CA SER A 223 -42.56 -12.27 2.40
C SER A 223 -42.30 -12.48 3.90
N GLN A 224 -43.13 -13.27 4.57
CA GLN A 224 -42.95 -13.64 5.97
C GLN A 224 -41.72 -14.51 6.16
N LEU A 225 -41.52 -15.49 5.27
CA LEU A 225 -40.35 -16.38 5.34
C LEU A 225 -39.06 -15.63 5.05
N SER A 226 -39.01 -14.72 4.05
CA SER A 226 -37.85 -13.92 3.76
C SER A 226 -37.49 -12.94 4.89
N ARG A 227 -38.49 -12.33 5.55
CA ARG A 227 -38.29 -11.50 6.74
C ARG A 227 -37.72 -12.30 7.92
N LEU A 228 -38.26 -13.50 8.18
CA LEU A 228 -37.76 -14.37 9.25
C LEU A 228 -36.32 -14.80 9.02
N LEU A 229 -35.95 -15.19 7.79
CA LEU A 229 -34.58 -15.53 7.42
C LEU A 229 -33.64 -14.33 7.54
N LEU A 230 -34.10 -13.14 7.15
CA LEU A 230 -33.32 -11.93 7.29
C LEU A 230 -33.07 -11.59 8.76
N VAL A 231 -34.10 -11.65 9.61
CA VAL A 231 -33.98 -11.43 11.06
C VAL A 231 -33.06 -12.45 11.72
N GLU A 232 -33.19 -13.75 11.36
CA GLU A 232 -32.32 -14.80 11.87
C GLU A 232 -30.84 -14.53 11.56
N ASN A 233 -30.52 -14.22 10.29
CA ASN A 233 -29.16 -13.95 9.87
C ASN A 233 -28.62 -12.62 10.43
N LEU A 234 -29.51 -11.62 10.58
CA LEU A 234 -29.15 -10.34 11.19
C LEU A 234 -28.80 -10.50 12.67
N LEU A 235 -29.57 -11.31 13.40
CA LEU A 235 -29.27 -11.60 14.82
C LEU A 235 -27.95 -12.35 14.95
N LEU A 236 -27.70 -13.35 14.10
CA LEU A 236 -26.43 -14.07 14.09
C LEU A 236 -25.27 -13.12 13.72
N ALA A 237 -25.48 -12.29 12.72
CA ALA A 237 -24.49 -11.29 12.31
C ALA A 237 -24.16 -10.33 13.45
N LEU A 238 -25.16 -9.79 14.14
CA LEU A 238 -24.95 -8.85 15.24
C LEU A 238 -24.13 -9.48 16.37
N VAL A 239 -24.43 -10.76 16.73
CA VAL A 239 -23.68 -11.51 17.74
C VAL A 239 -22.22 -11.74 17.32
N CYS A 240 -21.92 -11.88 16.02
CA CYS A 240 -20.57 -12.15 15.51
C CYS A 240 -19.81 -10.87 15.15
N ILE A 241 -20.51 -9.81 14.72
CA ILE A 241 -19.87 -8.53 14.33
C ILE A 241 -19.24 -7.85 15.55
N LEU A 242 -19.90 -7.81 16.71
CA LEU A 242 -19.35 -7.16 17.90
C LEU A 242 -17.99 -7.75 18.34
N PRO A 243 -17.84 -9.08 18.56
CA PRO A 243 -16.53 -9.64 18.84
C PRO A 243 -15.57 -9.55 17.64
N GLY A 244 -16.08 -9.51 16.41
CA GLY A 244 -15.27 -9.27 15.21
C GLY A 244 -14.64 -7.88 15.18
N VAL A 245 -15.40 -6.83 15.53
CA VAL A 245 -14.90 -5.47 15.66
C VAL A 245 -13.84 -5.38 16.77
N TRP A 246 -14.10 -6.01 17.91
CA TRP A 246 -13.12 -6.05 19.00
C TRP A 246 -11.81 -6.76 18.58
N LEU A 247 -11.93 -7.91 17.92
CA LEU A 247 -10.77 -8.65 17.40
C LEU A 247 -10.02 -7.85 16.32
N GLY A 248 -10.74 -7.13 15.45
CA GLY A 248 -10.15 -6.26 14.44
C GLY A 248 -9.37 -5.10 15.05
N ARG A 249 -9.91 -4.48 16.09
CA ARG A 249 -9.17 -3.46 16.86
C ARG A 249 -7.94 -4.03 17.55
N ALA A 250 -8.06 -5.20 18.17
CA ALA A 250 -6.91 -5.87 18.79
C ALA A 250 -5.81 -6.18 17.74
N LEU A 251 -6.20 -6.63 16.54
CA LEU A 251 -5.29 -6.86 15.43
C LEU A 251 -4.63 -5.54 14.98
N ALA A 252 -5.41 -4.47 14.87
CA ALA A 252 -4.89 -3.15 14.52
C ALA A 252 -3.89 -2.64 15.56
N LEU A 253 -4.15 -2.81 16.86
CA LEU A 253 -3.22 -2.42 17.92
C LEU A 253 -1.90 -3.20 17.86
N VAL A 254 -1.95 -4.50 17.56
CA VAL A 254 -0.72 -5.31 17.39
C VAL A 254 0.10 -4.86 16.18
N LEU A 255 -0.55 -4.39 15.12
CA LEU A 255 0.10 -3.92 13.90
C LEU A 255 0.44 -2.42 13.95
N ALA A 256 -0.14 -1.66 14.91
CA ALA A 256 -0.01 -0.21 15.00
C ALA A 256 1.43 0.23 15.26
N ASP A 257 2.18 -0.49 16.09
CA ASP A 257 3.56 -0.13 16.43
C ASP A 257 4.45 -0.18 15.18
N GLY A 258 4.40 -1.25 14.40
CA GLY A 258 5.16 -1.37 13.15
C GLY A 258 4.67 -0.38 12.07
N PHE A 259 3.36 -0.20 11.96
CA PHE A 259 2.78 0.74 11.00
C PHE A 259 3.06 2.19 11.38
N GLY A 260 3.06 2.52 12.69
CA GLY A 260 3.41 3.84 13.21
C GLY A 260 4.87 4.20 12.91
N GLN A 261 5.79 3.28 13.15
CA GLN A 261 7.22 3.47 12.83
C GLN A 261 7.45 3.64 11.32
N ALA A 262 6.71 2.89 10.49
CA ALA A 262 6.76 3.04 9.05
C ALA A 262 6.27 4.42 8.58
N LEU A 263 5.16 4.92 9.14
CA LEU A 263 4.66 6.26 8.83
C LEU A 263 5.61 7.35 9.33
N GLU A 264 6.18 7.19 10.53
CA GLU A 264 7.19 8.12 11.06
C GLU A 264 8.43 8.15 10.16
N GLY A 265 8.89 6.98 9.67
CA GLY A 265 10.02 6.89 8.74
C GLY A 265 9.76 7.48 7.36
N LEU A 266 8.53 7.32 6.82
CA LEU A 266 8.15 7.82 5.49
C LEU A 266 7.74 9.29 5.48
N PHE A 267 6.97 9.70 6.49
CA PHE A 267 6.31 11.01 6.54
C PHE A 267 6.84 11.89 7.67
N ASP A 268 7.78 11.37 8.47
CA ASP A 268 8.39 12.03 9.61
C ASP A 268 7.35 12.53 10.63
N ARG A 269 6.33 11.71 10.88
CA ARG A 269 5.19 12.02 11.75
C ARG A 269 4.78 10.80 12.57
N PRO A 270 4.66 10.94 13.91
CA PRO A 270 4.18 9.85 14.75
C PRO A 270 2.71 9.54 14.46
N LEU A 271 2.35 8.26 14.48
CA LEU A 271 0.96 7.84 14.40
C LEU A 271 0.27 8.18 15.73
N TYR A 272 -0.73 9.04 15.70
CA TYR A 272 -1.52 9.36 16.88
C TYR A 272 -2.44 8.20 17.27
N ALA A 273 -2.17 7.56 18.42
CA ALA A 273 -2.96 6.43 18.94
C ALA A 273 -4.37 6.84 19.45
N GLY A 274 -4.74 8.11 19.38
CA GLY A 274 -5.96 8.67 19.95
C GLY A 274 -7.04 9.14 18.98
N GLY A 275 -6.85 8.95 17.67
CA GLY A 275 -7.81 9.42 16.67
C GLY A 275 -9.00 8.47 16.52
N GLY A 276 -10.21 8.99 16.73
CA GLY A 276 -11.49 8.47 16.28
C GLY A 276 -11.90 7.10 16.81
N GLU A 277 -12.72 7.05 17.84
CA GLU A 277 -13.43 5.84 18.27
C GLU A 277 -14.58 5.44 17.31
N ASP A 278 -14.35 5.47 16.01
CA ASP A 278 -15.38 5.17 15.01
C ASP A 278 -15.64 3.66 14.87
N TRP A 279 -16.11 3.03 15.96
CA TRP A 279 -16.56 1.63 15.96
C TRP A 279 -17.87 1.42 15.20
N TRP A 280 -18.65 2.47 14.98
CA TRP A 280 -19.98 2.38 14.38
C TRP A 280 -19.91 2.20 12.84
N LEU A 281 -18.94 2.83 12.16
CA LEU A 281 -18.83 2.76 10.71
C LEU A 281 -18.48 1.35 10.20
N PRO A 282 -17.44 0.64 10.74
CA PRO A 282 -17.19 -0.75 10.39
C PRO A 282 -18.36 -1.68 10.74
N THR A 283 -19.04 -1.43 11.86
CA THR A 283 -20.22 -2.19 12.26
C THR A 283 -21.35 -2.01 11.27
N LEU A 284 -21.67 -0.76 10.88
CA LEU A 284 -22.72 -0.44 9.92
C LEU A 284 -22.43 -1.02 8.54
N THR A 285 -21.20 -0.90 8.05
CA THR A 285 -20.80 -1.43 6.75
C THR A 285 -20.94 -2.95 6.71
N MET A 286 -20.53 -3.67 7.75
CA MET A 286 -20.68 -5.12 7.83
C MET A 286 -22.14 -5.56 7.95
N VAL A 287 -22.96 -4.85 8.70
CA VAL A 287 -24.42 -5.08 8.73
C VAL A 287 -25.02 -4.87 7.34
N ALA A 288 -24.65 -3.80 6.64
CA ALA A 288 -25.12 -3.55 5.28
C ALA A 288 -24.69 -4.66 4.30
N VAL A 289 -23.46 -5.15 4.40
CA VAL A 289 -22.95 -6.28 3.60
C VAL A 289 -23.75 -7.55 3.86
N VAL A 290 -24.03 -7.88 5.12
CA VAL A 290 -24.84 -9.05 5.48
C VAL A 290 -26.27 -8.92 4.95
N VAL A 291 -26.89 -7.76 5.11
CA VAL A 291 -28.25 -7.48 4.59
C VAL A 291 -28.27 -7.60 3.06
N ALA A 292 -27.30 -7.00 2.37
CA ALA A 292 -27.19 -7.08 0.91
C ALA A 292 -27.00 -8.54 0.43
N ALA A 293 -26.15 -9.30 1.11
CA ALA A 293 -25.93 -10.73 0.82
C ALA A 293 -27.22 -11.56 0.98
N CYS A 294 -27.99 -11.29 2.05
CA CYS A 294 -29.28 -11.93 2.30
C CYS A 294 -30.33 -11.57 1.24
N LEU A 295 -30.50 -10.29 0.91
CA LEU A 295 -31.47 -9.81 -0.08
C LEU A 295 -31.16 -10.33 -1.49
N ALA A 296 -29.89 -10.34 -1.87
CA ALA A 296 -29.46 -10.88 -3.15
C ALA A 296 -29.73 -12.38 -3.26
N GLY A 297 -29.60 -13.13 -2.16
CA GLY A 297 -29.90 -14.58 -2.13
C GLY A 297 -31.37 -14.92 -2.33
N VAL A 298 -32.29 -14.08 -1.89
CA VAL A 298 -33.74 -14.30 -2.01
C VAL A 298 -34.26 -14.02 -3.45
N ARG A 299 -33.57 -13.15 -4.21
CA ARG A 299 -33.98 -12.70 -5.55
C ARG A 299 -33.49 -13.56 -6.73
N ASP A 300 -32.66 -14.57 -6.49
CA ASP A 300 -31.99 -15.35 -7.55
C ASP A 300 -32.94 -16.40 -8.17
N SER A 301 -33.86 -15.94 -9.05
CA SER A 301 -34.72 -16.78 -9.91
C SER A 301 -34.68 -16.28 -11.35
N SER A 302 -33.55 -16.47 -12.05
CA SER A 302 -33.39 -16.03 -13.43
C SER A 302 -33.45 -17.16 -14.44
N GLY A 303 -34.33 -17.04 -15.44
CA GLY A 303 -34.54 -18.00 -16.52
C GLY A 303 -33.44 -17.98 -17.61
N PRO A 304 -33.41 -18.98 -18.51
CA PRO A 304 -32.34 -19.24 -19.49
C PRO A 304 -32.15 -18.16 -20.58
N LEU A 305 -33.18 -17.37 -20.91
CA LEU A 305 -33.09 -16.28 -21.91
C LEU A 305 -32.23 -15.11 -21.44
N ARG A 306 -32.08 -14.95 -20.14
CA ARG A 306 -31.30 -13.89 -19.51
C ARG A 306 -29.78 -14.11 -19.60
N THR A 307 -29.34 -15.35 -19.82
CA THR A 307 -27.91 -15.71 -19.78
C THR A 307 -27.10 -15.12 -20.92
N ARG A 308 -27.66 -15.00 -22.14
CA ARG A 308 -26.96 -14.39 -23.28
C ARG A 308 -26.81 -12.88 -23.12
N VAL A 309 -27.86 -12.22 -22.64
CA VAL A 309 -27.84 -10.78 -22.36
C VAL A 309 -26.85 -10.48 -21.23
N GLN A 310 -26.83 -11.31 -20.18
CA GLN A 310 -25.87 -11.18 -19.10
C GLN A 310 -24.44 -11.40 -19.59
N LEU A 311 -24.20 -12.41 -20.44
CA LEU A 311 -22.87 -12.65 -21.03
C LEU A 311 -22.39 -11.42 -21.82
N ALA A 312 -23.24 -10.86 -22.70
CA ALA A 312 -22.92 -9.67 -23.46
C ALA A 312 -22.64 -8.48 -22.53
N PHE A 313 -23.46 -8.29 -21.50
CA PHE A 313 -23.28 -7.21 -20.52
C PHE A 313 -21.92 -7.31 -19.80
N PHE A 314 -21.58 -8.48 -19.23
CA PHE A 314 -20.32 -8.64 -18.52
C PHE A 314 -19.09 -8.61 -19.45
N MET A 315 -19.24 -9.04 -20.70
CA MET A 315 -18.19 -8.86 -21.71
C MET A 315 -17.97 -7.37 -22.02
N VAL A 316 -19.04 -6.59 -22.13
CA VAL A 316 -18.92 -5.13 -22.29
C VAL A 316 -18.25 -4.48 -21.08
N LEU A 317 -18.62 -4.89 -19.84
CA LEU A 317 -17.97 -4.40 -18.63
C LEU A 317 -16.47 -4.75 -18.60
N LEU A 318 -16.11 -5.97 -19.04
CA LEU A 318 -14.71 -6.38 -19.13
C LEU A 318 -13.93 -5.50 -20.12
N VAL A 319 -14.45 -5.32 -21.32
CA VAL A 319 -13.81 -4.49 -22.35
C VAL A 319 -13.72 -3.03 -21.89
N LEU A 320 -14.79 -2.49 -21.29
CA LEU A 320 -14.81 -1.13 -20.74
C LEU A 320 -13.78 -0.97 -19.61
N GLY A 321 -13.70 -1.92 -18.69
CA GLY A 321 -12.73 -1.89 -17.59
C GLY A 321 -11.29 -1.98 -18.11
N LEU A 322 -11.01 -2.86 -19.07
CA LEU A 322 -9.69 -2.96 -19.71
C LEU A 322 -9.34 -1.68 -20.48
N ALA A 323 -10.26 -1.12 -21.25
CA ALA A 323 -10.06 0.15 -21.94
C ALA A 323 -9.79 1.29 -20.95
N LEU A 324 -10.62 1.40 -19.91
CA LEU A 324 -10.44 2.42 -18.88
C LEU A 324 -9.10 2.28 -18.16
N SER A 325 -8.60 1.05 -17.94
CA SER A 325 -7.29 0.82 -17.33
C SER A 325 -6.11 1.38 -18.14
N LEU A 326 -6.26 1.49 -19.47
CA LEU A 326 -5.25 2.04 -20.37
C LEU A 326 -5.27 3.58 -20.40
N TRP A 327 -6.45 4.21 -20.31
CA TRP A 327 -6.63 5.65 -20.51
C TRP A 327 -7.04 6.44 -19.27
N ALA A 328 -7.16 5.78 -18.09
CA ALA A 328 -7.55 6.45 -16.86
C ALA A 328 -6.61 7.63 -16.51
N PRO A 329 -7.12 8.87 -16.38
CA PRO A 329 -6.29 10.03 -16.08
C PRO A 329 -6.02 10.19 -14.57
N THR A 330 -6.85 9.59 -13.71
CA THR A 330 -6.76 9.70 -12.25
C THR A 330 -6.92 8.34 -11.57
N LEU A 331 -6.49 8.25 -10.32
CA LEU A 331 -6.59 7.03 -9.49
C LEU A 331 -8.04 6.53 -9.34
N ILE A 332 -9.01 7.44 -9.22
CA ILE A 332 -10.45 7.09 -9.07
C ILE A 332 -10.94 6.30 -10.28
N TRP A 333 -10.64 6.76 -11.50
CA TRP A 333 -11.00 6.05 -12.73
C TRP A 333 -10.29 4.70 -12.85
N LEU A 334 -9.05 4.62 -12.36
CA LEU A 334 -8.29 3.39 -12.36
C LEU A 334 -8.89 2.35 -11.39
N PHE A 335 -9.27 2.76 -10.19
CA PHE A 335 -9.97 1.88 -9.24
C PHE A 335 -11.35 1.45 -9.76
N LEU A 336 -12.06 2.35 -10.46
CA LEU A 336 -13.30 1.98 -11.15
C LEU A 336 -13.03 0.91 -12.23
N ALA A 337 -11.94 1.03 -12.99
CA ALA A 337 -11.53 0.01 -13.96
C ALA A 337 -11.28 -1.34 -13.29
N VAL A 338 -10.57 -1.35 -12.15
CA VAL A 338 -10.33 -2.57 -11.36
C VAL A 338 -11.67 -3.19 -10.92
N ALA A 339 -12.57 -2.39 -10.37
CA ALA A 339 -13.89 -2.88 -9.93
C ALA A 339 -14.69 -3.50 -11.09
N LEU A 340 -14.70 -2.87 -12.26
CA LEU A 340 -15.41 -3.37 -13.45
C LEU A 340 -14.83 -4.71 -13.94
N VAL A 341 -13.50 -4.83 -13.99
CA VAL A 341 -12.84 -6.08 -14.42
C VAL A 341 -13.07 -7.19 -13.41
N PHE A 342 -12.96 -6.92 -12.10
CA PHE A 342 -13.26 -7.92 -11.06
C PHE A 342 -14.72 -8.37 -11.12
N LEU A 343 -15.67 -7.46 -11.28
CA LEU A 343 -17.08 -7.79 -11.44
C LEU A 343 -17.34 -8.68 -12.66
N ALA A 344 -16.73 -8.33 -13.79
CA ALA A 344 -16.81 -9.10 -15.02
C ALA A 344 -16.15 -10.48 -14.87
N ALA A 345 -14.92 -10.55 -14.36
CA ALA A 345 -14.17 -11.77 -14.15
C ALA A 345 -14.91 -12.71 -13.18
N GLY A 346 -15.48 -12.18 -12.10
CA GLY A 346 -16.24 -12.96 -11.14
C GLY A 346 -17.47 -13.66 -11.73
N TRP A 347 -18.10 -13.06 -12.72
CA TRP A 347 -19.24 -13.69 -13.41
C TRP A 347 -18.81 -14.58 -14.58
N LEU A 348 -17.78 -14.17 -15.33
CA LEU A 348 -17.31 -14.88 -16.53
C LEU A 348 -16.51 -16.14 -16.19
N ALA A 349 -15.67 -16.13 -15.13
CA ALA A 349 -14.79 -17.25 -14.82
C ALA A 349 -15.53 -18.58 -14.55
N PRO A 350 -16.58 -18.65 -13.71
CA PRO A 350 -17.30 -19.90 -13.52
C PRO A 350 -17.96 -20.42 -14.80
N LEU A 351 -18.41 -19.52 -15.68
CA LEU A 351 -18.98 -19.89 -16.98
C LEU A 351 -17.91 -20.41 -17.94
N ALA A 352 -16.77 -19.75 -17.99
CA ALA A 352 -15.63 -20.16 -18.81
C ALA A 352 -15.11 -21.54 -18.37
N ILE A 353 -14.87 -21.74 -17.07
CA ILE A 353 -14.43 -23.01 -16.50
C ILE A 353 -15.45 -24.11 -16.85
N ALA A 354 -16.75 -23.89 -16.56
CA ALA A 354 -17.79 -24.86 -16.88
C ALA A 354 -17.94 -25.10 -18.39
N GLY A 355 -17.66 -24.12 -19.22
CA GLY A 355 -17.64 -24.22 -20.68
C GLY A 355 -16.51 -25.10 -21.18
N VAL A 356 -15.29 -24.80 -20.78
CA VAL A 356 -14.06 -25.54 -21.13
C VAL A 356 -14.16 -27.00 -20.65
N VAL A 357 -14.55 -27.20 -19.39
CA VAL A 357 -14.69 -28.55 -18.82
C VAL A 357 -15.76 -29.39 -19.56
N ARG A 358 -16.87 -28.77 -19.98
CA ARG A 358 -17.89 -29.47 -20.81
C ARG A 358 -17.39 -29.77 -22.20
N TRP A 359 -16.62 -28.86 -22.80
CA TRP A 359 -16.01 -29.09 -24.11
C TRP A 359 -15.00 -30.25 -24.06
N LEU A 360 -14.14 -30.29 -23.04
CA LEU A 360 -13.23 -31.41 -22.79
C LEU A 360 -13.98 -32.72 -22.59
N ALA A 361 -15.10 -32.70 -21.81
CA ALA A 361 -15.94 -33.88 -21.58
C ALA A 361 -16.59 -34.43 -22.87
N ARG A 362 -16.89 -33.56 -23.85
CA ARG A 362 -17.45 -34.00 -25.14
C ARG A 362 -16.40 -34.66 -26.02
N ASN A 363 -15.17 -34.24 -25.91
CA ASN A 363 -14.06 -34.72 -26.79
C ASN A 363 -13.34 -35.95 -26.20
N THR A 364 -13.72 -36.40 -24.99
CA THR A 364 -13.07 -37.53 -24.33
C THR A 364 -13.86 -38.82 -24.56
N GLY A 365 -13.19 -39.88 -25.03
CA GLY A 365 -13.77 -41.21 -25.26
C GLY A 365 -13.97 -42.05 -23.98
N ASP A 366 -13.16 -41.80 -22.93
CA ASP A 366 -13.26 -42.56 -21.66
C ASP A 366 -14.47 -42.11 -20.84
N PRO A 367 -15.41 -43.06 -20.52
CA PRO A 367 -16.60 -42.73 -19.72
C PRO A 367 -16.30 -42.19 -18.33
N LEU A 368 -15.23 -42.66 -17.66
CA LEU A 368 -14.84 -42.21 -16.32
C LEU A 368 -14.29 -40.79 -16.33
N ILE A 369 -13.52 -40.47 -17.35
CA ILE A 369 -12.99 -39.10 -17.51
C ILE A 369 -14.13 -38.15 -17.85
N ARG A 370 -15.04 -38.55 -18.77
CA ARG A 370 -16.23 -37.76 -19.12
C ARG A 370 -17.11 -37.48 -17.90
N TRP A 371 -17.39 -38.50 -17.09
CA TRP A 371 -18.16 -38.34 -15.85
C TRP A 371 -17.48 -37.37 -14.88
N ARG A 372 -16.16 -37.53 -14.67
CA ARG A 372 -15.37 -36.63 -13.80
C ARG A 372 -15.46 -35.18 -14.24
N LEU A 373 -15.26 -34.90 -15.52
CA LEU A 373 -15.35 -33.56 -16.09
C LEU A 373 -16.78 -32.99 -15.94
N GLN A 374 -17.80 -33.79 -16.16
CA GLN A 374 -19.16 -33.34 -15.92
C GLN A 374 -19.43 -33.01 -14.45
N GLU A 375 -18.90 -33.78 -13.52
CA GLU A 375 -19.01 -33.51 -12.08
C GLU A 375 -18.29 -32.21 -11.70
N VAL A 376 -17.08 -31.95 -12.23
CA VAL A 376 -16.39 -30.67 -12.08
C VAL A 376 -17.24 -29.51 -12.60
N ALA A 377 -17.85 -29.63 -13.75
CA ALA A 377 -18.70 -28.58 -14.32
C ALA A 377 -19.96 -28.30 -13.46
N VAL A 378 -20.51 -29.29 -12.81
CA VAL A 378 -21.63 -29.15 -11.85
C VAL A 378 -21.13 -28.44 -10.57
N LEU A 379 -19.97 -28.85 -10.05
CA LEU A 379 -19.36 -28.27 -8.87
C LEU A 379 -19.04 -26.78 -9.08
N VAL A 380 -18.41 -26.44 -10.19
CA VAL A 380 -18.08 -25.05 -10.55
C VAL A 380 -19.33 -24.16 -10.54
N ARG A 381 -20.43 -24.62 -11.07
CA ARG A 381 -21.68 -23.86 -11.08
C ARG A 381 -22.29 -23.69 -9.69
N ARG A 382 -22.21 -24.72 -8.84
CA ARG A 382 -22.81 -24.70 -7.49
C ARG A 382 -21.93 -23.96 -6.49
N LEU A 383 -20.60 -24.03 -6.66
CA LEU A 383 -19.62 -23.39 -5.81
C LEU A 383 -19.04 -22.10 -6.47
N ALA A 384 -19.78 -21.49 -7.42
CA ALA A 384 -19.27 -20.35 -8.20
C ALA A 384 -18.77 -19.22 -7.31
N LEU A 385 -19.53 -18.79 -6.30
CA LEU A 385 -19.17 -17.68 -5.44
C LEU A 385 -17.90 -17.91 -4.61
N PRO A 386 -17.73 -19.03 -3.87
CA PRO A 386 -16.50 -19.26 -3.13
C PRO A 386 -15.30 -19.51 -4.05
N LEU A 387 -15.49 -20.07 -5.23
CA LEU A 387 -14.42 -20.22 -6.22
C LEU A 387 -13.97 -18.88 -6.75
N VAL A 388 -14.89 -17.95 -7.03
CA VAL A 388 -14.60 -16.57 -7.41
C VAL A 388 -13.90 -15.82 -6.29
N ALA A 389 -14.34 -15.98 -5.05
CA ALA A 389 -13.69 -15.34 -3.90
C ALA A 389 -12.26 -15.86 -3.71
N LEU A 390 -12.03 -17.17 -3.87
CA LEU A 390 -10.67 -17.71 -3.86
C LEU A 390 -9.84 -17.21 -5.06
N GLN A 391 -10.42 -17.15 -6.26
CA GLN A 391 -9.76 -16.57 -7.43
C GLN A 391 -9.31 -15.13 -7.18
N PHE A 392 -10.16 -14.31 -6.58
CA PHE A 392 -9.84 -12.92 -6.27
C PHE A 392 -8.77 -12.81 -5.18
N ALA A 393 -8.85 -13.65 -4.13
CA ALA A 393 -7.84 -13.70 -3.09
C ALA A 393 -6.47 -14.11 -3.65
N LEU A 394 -6.41 -15.15 -4.51
CA LEU A 394 -5.18 -15.57 -5.15
C LEU A 394 -4.63 -14.49 -6.10
N ALA A 395 -5.49 -13.83 -6.87
CA ALA A 395 -5.08 -12.73 -7.75
C ALA A 395 -4.55 -11.52 -6.96
N LEU A 396 -5.19 -11.19 -5.83
CA LEU A 396 -4.74 -10.13 -4.93
C LEU A 396 -3.38 -10.45 -4.30
N VAL A 397 -3.21 -11.67 -3.77
CA VAL A 397 -1.93 -12.11 -3.19
C VAL A 397 -0.82 -12.06 -4.23
N LEU A 398 -1.09 -12.54 -5.45
CA LEU A 398 -0.14 -12.45 -6.56
C LEU A 398 0.27 -11.00 -6.83
N ALA A 399 -0.70 -10.11 -6.96
CA ALA A 399 -0.45 -8.72 -7.34
C ALA A 399 0.30 -7.95 -6.25
N VAL A 400 -0.09 -8.12 -4.99
CA VAL A 400 0.54 -7.43 -3.86
C VAL A 400 1.95 -7.96 -3.63
N HIS A 401 2.15 -9.28 -3.67
CA HIS A 401 3.47 -9.86 -3.50
C HIS A 401 4.41 -9.40 -4.63
N ALA A 402 3.96 -9.44 -5.88
CA ALA A 402 4.74 -8.96 -7.01
C ALA A 402 5.05 -7.46 -6.92
N LEU A 403 4.11 -6.63 -6.45
CA LEU A 403 4.34 -5.21 -6.21
C LEU A 403 5.42 -4.99 -5.14
N VAL A 404 5.29 -5.65 -3.98
CA VAL A 404 6.23 -5.51 -2.86
C VAL A 404 7.62 -5.98 -3.26
N THR A 405 7.74 -7.16 -3.87
CA THR A 405 9.04 -7.70 -4.32
C THR A 405 9.66 -6.83 -5.42
N THR A 406 8.86 -6.32 -6.37
CA THR A 406 9.37 -5.40 -7.40
C THR A 406 9.89 -4.12 -6.78
N PHE A 407 9.19 -3.59 -5.77
CA PHE A 407 9.64 -2.39 -5.08
C PHE A 407 10.91 -2.67 -4.26
N GLU A 408 10.95 -3.78 -3.51
CA GLU A 408 12.11 -4.24 -2.74
C GLU A 408 13.36 -4.37 -3.62
N ASP A 409 13.28 -5.13 -4.72
CA ASP A 409 14.38 -5.30 -5.66
C ASP A 409 14.82 -3.97 -6.29
N THR A 410 13.85 -3.10 -6.63
CA THR A 410 14.13 -1.81 -7.25
C THR A 410 14.76 -0.84 -6.26
N PHE A 411 14.27 -0.85 -5.01
CA PHE A 411 14.80 -0.02 -3.93
C PHE A 411 16.22 -0.44 -3.55
N ASP A 412 16.48 -1.76 -3.42
CA ASP A 412 17.81 -2.29 -3.14
C ASP A 412 18.82 -1.94 -4.25
N GLN A 413 18.41 -2.06 -5.51
CA GLN A 413 19.24 -1.67 -6.64
C GLN A 413 19.52 -0.16 -6.65
N TRP A 414 18.49 0.66 -6.40
CA TRP A 414 18.63 2.10 -6.33
C TRP A 414 19.51 2.53 -5.17
N LEU A 415 19.29 1.94 -3.97
CA LEU A 415 20.09 2.21 -2.78
C LEU A 415 21.55 1.80 -3.00
N GLY A 416 21.79 0.63 -3.63
CA GLY A 416 23.12 0.18 -4.01
C GLY A 416 23.85 1.15 -4.95
N GLN A 417 23.13 1.72 -5.92
CA GLN A 417 23.70 2.72 -6.84
C GLN A 417 23.94 4.08 -6.19
N ARG A 418 23.05 4.50 -5.28
CA ARG A 418 23.17 5.76 -4.54
C ARG A 418 24.24 5.70 -3.45
N LEU A 419 24.42 4.53 -2.82
CA LEU A 419 25.39 4.26 -1.78
C LEU A 419 26.50 3.32 -2.30
N GLU A 420 27.13 3.67 -3.42
CA GLU A 420 28.22 2.88 -3.98
C GLU A 420 29.55 3.12 -3.26
N ALA A 421 29.72 4.29 -2.64
CA ALA A 421 30.89 4.58 -1.81
C ALA A 421 30.86 3.77 -0.50
N ASP A 422 32.02 3.34 -0.01
CA ASP A 422 32.13 2.60 1.23
C ASP A 422 31.94 3.48 2.46
N TYR A 423 32.38 4.74 2.37
CA TYR A 423 32.36 5.70 3.48
C TYR A 423 31.86 7.08 3.05
N TYR A 424 31.11 7.70 3.94
CA TYR A 424 30.57 9.05 3.80
C TYR A 424 31.08 9.90 4.95
N ILE A 425 31.90 10.93 4.63
CA ILE A 425 32.47 11.85 5.61
C ILE A 425 31.68 13.15 5.54
N GLU A 426 31.01 13.52 6.62
CA GLU A 426 30.28 14.78 6.73
C GLU A 426 31.26 15.94 6.93
N VAL A 427 31.06 17.01 6.17
CA VAL A 427 31.89 18.22 6.30
C VAL A 427 31.31 19.09 7.41
N PRO A 428 32.10 19.42 8.46
CA PRO A 428 31.61 20.25 9.55
C PRO A 428 31.14 21.65 9.08
N GLN A 429 30.17 22.22 9.81
CA GLN A 429 29.65 23.53 9.48
C GLN A 429 30.77 24.59 9.51
N GLY A 430 30.84 25.42 8.46
CA GLY A 430 31.87 26.44 8.32
C GLY A 430 33.23 25.91 7.84
N ALA A 431 33.41 24.60 7.68
CA ALA A 431 34.65 24.05 7.15
C ALA A 431 34.72 24.19 5.63
N ASP A 432 35.93 24.42 5.12
CA ASP A 432 36.17 24.55 3.69
C ASP A 432 36.32 23.19 3.03
N ILE A 433 35.30 22.79 2.25
CA ILE A 433 35.33 21.57 1.46
C ILE A 433 36.36 21.64 0.33
N THR A 434 36.66 22.83 -0.18
CA THR A 434 37.55 23.03 -1.32
C THR A 434 39.00 22.63 -0.96
N ALA A 435 39.41 22.90 0.27
CA ALA A 435 40.72 22.49 0.79
C ALA A 435 40.82 20.95 0.87
N ALA A 436 39.76 20.26 1.31
CA ALA A 436 39.71 18.80 1.35
C ALA A 436 39.73 18.17 -0.04
N VAL A 437 38.96 18.72 -0.97
CA VAL A 437 38.93 18.28 -2.39
C VAL A 437 40.32 18.48 -3.03
N SER A 438 40.96 19.61 -2.80
CA SER A 438 42.31 19.91 -3.33
C SER A 438 43.36 18.96 -2.74
N TRP A 439 43.22 18.61 -1.45
CA TRP A 439 44.13 17.68 -0.79
C TRP A 439 43.94 16.26 -1.31
N LEU A 440 42.68 15.77 -1.49
CA LEU A 440 42.40 14.45 -2.06
C LEU A 440 42.90 14.36 -3.50
N ALA A 441 42.67 15.40 -4.31
CA ALA A 441 43.13 15.41 -5.70
C ALA A 441 44.66 15.38 -5.83
N ALA A 442 45.39 15.92 -4.83
CA ALA A 442 46.85 15.90 -4.77
C ALA A 442 47.44 14.54 -4.30
N LYS A 443 46.62 13.60 -3.87
CA LYS A 443 47.00 12.31 -3.27
C LYS A 443 46.35 11.09 -4.00
N PRO A 444 46.59 10.96 -5.32
CA PRO A 444 45.99 9.84 -6.10
C PRO A 444 46.48 8.45 -5.67
N GLU A 445 47.63 8.38 -5.00
CA GLU A 445 48.19 7.17 -4.43
C GLU A 445 47.42 6.65 -3.21
N LEU A 446 46.69 7.52 -2.50
CA LEU A 446 45.91 7.16 -1.34
C LEU A 446 44.46 6.78 -1.75
N VAL A 447 43.82 7.59 -2.55
CA VAL A 447 42.47 7.33 -3.12
C VAL A 447 42.46 7.81 -4.57
N SER A 448 42.20 6.90 -5.50
CA SER A 448 42.09 7.24 -6.91
C SER A 448 41.01 8.31 -7.17
N PRO A 449 41.24 9.29 -8.09
CA PRO A 449 40.26 10.35 -8.40
C PRO A 449 38.89 9.82 -8.85
N GLU A 450 38.85 8.58 -9.33
CA GLU A 450 37.61 7.91 -9.79
C GLU A 450 36.80 7.29 -8.66
N LEU A 451 37.38 7.17 -7.44
CA LEU A 451 36.79 6.49 -6.28
C LEU A 451 36.30 7.46 -5.20
N TRP A 452 36.24 8.76 -5.49
CA TRP A 452 35.68 9.74 -4.57
C TRP A 452 35.00 10.89 -5.30
N HIS A 453 34.05 11.52 -4.65
CA HIS A 453 33.42 12.77 -5.10
C HIS A 453 32.88 13.55 -3.90
N GLN A 454 32.76 14.86 -4.07
CA GLN A 454 32.05 15.71 -3.13
C GLN A 454 30.56 15.74 -3.49
N VAL A 455 29.73 15.81 -2.46
CA VAL A 455 28.29 16.00 -2.55
C VAL A 455 27.94 17.28 -1.80
N ILE A 456 27.23 18.17 -2.47
CA ILE A 456 26.68 19.38 -1.87
C ILE A 456 25.17 19.37 -2.10
N ARG A 457 24.41 19.48 -1.04
CA ARG A 457 22.96 19.50 -1.10
C ARG A 457 22.41 20.83 -0.61
N GLY A 458 21.38 21.34 -1.24
CA GLY A 458 20.69 22.56 -0.89
C GLY A 458 19.34 22.65 -1.57
N ARG A 459 18.74 23.81 -1.56
CA ARG A 459 17.46 24.06 -2.22
C ARG A 459 17.61 25.11 -3.30
N ALA A 460 16.78 24.98 -4.34
CA ALA A 460 16.67 25.96 -5.41
C ALA A 460 15.22 26.04 -5.89
N SER A 461 14.94 27.02 -6.75
CA SER A 461 13.70 27.01 -7.50
C SER A 461 13.97 26.73 -8.98
N VAL A 462 13.12 25.91 -9.59
CA VAL A 462 13.21 25.58 -11.01
C VAL A 462 11.97 26.03 -11.75
N GLN A 463 12.16 26.44 -12.99
CA GLN A 463 11.09 26.83 -13.88
C GLN A 463 11.36 26.25 -15.27
N ALA A 464 10.39 25.53 -15.84
CA ALA A 464 10.48 25.11 -17.21
C ALA A 464 10.49 26.31 -18.16
N ALA A 465 11.27 26.27 -19.21
CA ALA A 465 11.32 27.36 -20.21
C ALA A 465 9.96 27.62 -20.89
N SER A 466 9.02 26.67 -20.78
CA SER A 466 7.63 26.79 -21.24
C SER A 466 6.75 27.74 -20.43
N GLY A 467 7.29 28.43 -19.41
CA GLY A 467 6.60 29.51 -18.67
C GLY A 467 5.72 29.06 -17.51
N ARG A 468 5.88 27.82 -17.00
CA ARG A 468 5.18 27.37 -15.80
C ARG A 468 5.67 28.07 -14.55
N GLU A 469 4.86 28.03 -13.48
CA GLU A 469 5.26 28.58 -12.18
C GLU A 469 6.54 27.95 -11.64
N PRO A 470 7.41 28.76 -10.98
CA PRO A 470 8.60 28.24 -10.34
C PRO A 470 8.24 27.26 -9.22
N VAL A 471 8.93 26.12 -9.16
CA VAL A 471 8.72 25.07 -8.15
C VAL A 471 9.98 24.92 -7.32
N PRO A 472 9.88 24.86 -5.98
CA PRO A 472 11.01 24.53 -5.13
C PRO A 472 11.47 23.09 -5.37
N VAL A 473 12.78 22.87 -5.42
CA VAL A 473 13.41 21.57 -5.63
C VAL A 473 14.66 21.43 -4.78
N ASP A 474 15.04 20.20 -4.51
CA ASP A 474 16.34 19.92 -3.93
C ASP A 474 17.42 19.95 -5.01
N VAL A 475 18.58 20.50 -4.64
CA VAL A 475 19.78 20.49 -5.47
C VAL A 475 20.73 19.42 -4.96
N PHE A 476 21.14 18.58 -5.86
CA PHE A 476 22.22 17.62 -5.64
C PHE A 476 23.40 18.00 -6.53
N ALA A 477 24.42 18.62 -5.95
CA ALA A 477 25.60 18.98 -6.70
C ALA A 477 26.73 17.99 -6.39
N LEU A 478 27.40 17.54 -7.43
CA LEU A 478 28.50 16.58 -7.31
C LEU A 478 29.71 17.02 -8.14
N GLY A 479 30.89 16.59 -7.70
CA GLY A 479 32.12 16.79 -8.43
C GLY A 479 33.37 16.31 -7.68
N PRO A 480 34.36 15.80 -8.37
CA PRO A 480 34.33 15.39 -9.78
C PRO A 480 33.31 14.24 -10.06
N VAL A 481 32.92 14.05 -11.31
CA VAL A 481 32.06 12.93 -11.69
C VAL A 481 32.88 11.65 -11.64
N SER A 482 32.77 10.91 -10.55
CA SER A 482 33.49 9.67 -10.30
C SER A 482 32.79 8.45 -10.92
N HIS A 483 33.46 7.29 -10.99
CA HIS A 483 32.81 6.04 -11.40
C HIS A 483 31.64 5.63 -10.49
N LEU A 484 31.68 6.04 -9.22
CA LEU A 484 30.63 5.75 -8.21
C LEU A 484 29.23 6.26 -8.61
N VAL A 485 29.13 7.26 -9.50
CA VAL A 485 27.84 7.80 -9.97
C VAL A 485 27.52 7.42 -11.40
N GLN A 486 28.48 6.96 -12.19
CA GLN A 486 28.27 6.62 -13.60
C GLN A 486 27.41 5.36 -13.81
N ASN A 487 27.33 4.50 -12.78
CA ASN A 487 26.52 3.27 -12.78
C ASN A 487 25.04 3.52 -12.48
N TRP A 488 24.63 4.77 -12.22
CA TRP A 488 23.22 5.04 -11.97
C TRP A 488 22.35 4.70 -13.20
N ARG A 489 21.27 4.01 -12.93
CA ARG A 489 20.26 3.75 -13.96
C ARG A 489 19.61 5.07 -14.38
N LEU A 490 19.59 5.33 -15.68
CA LEU A 490 18.91 6.47 -16.28
C LEU A 490 17.67 5.99 -17.02
N LEU A 491 16.54 6.71 -16.88
CA LEU A 491 15.27 6.39 -17.54
C LEU A 491 15.23 6.93 -18.97
N ALA A 492 15.80 8.11 -19.17
CA ALA A 492 15.99 8.74 -20.46
C ALA A 492 17.30 9.54 -20.42
N GLN A 493 18.06 9.54 -21.51
CA GLN A 493 19.37 10.17 -21.52
C GLN A 493 19.81 10.59 -22.92
N THR A 494 20.74 11.55 -23.01
CA THR A 494 21.55 11.87 -24.18
C THR A 494 22.62 10.80 -24.41
N GLU A 495 23.37 10.85 -25.49
CA GLU A 495 24.43 9.86 -25.81
C GLU A 495 25.52 9.79 -24.74
N THR A 496 25.96 10.93 -24.20
CA THR A 496 27.05 11.00 -23.20
C THR A 496 26.69 11.90 -22.02
N PRO A 497 25.69 11.53 -21.18
CA PRO A 497 25.12 12.41 -20.19
C PRO A 497 26.09 12.78 -19.07
N TRP A 498 26.88 11.82 -18.59
CA TRP A 498 27.86 12.05 -17.51
C TRP A 498 29.04 12.90 -17.93
N GLN A 499 29.52 12.73 -19.17
CA GLN A 499 30.59 13.55 -19.72
C GLN A 499 30.14 15.00 -19.96
N ALA A 500 28.92 15.17 -20.49
CA ALA A 500 28.31 16.49 -20.66
C ALA A 500 28.06 17.17 -19.33
N LEU A 501 27.61 16.43 -18.30
CA LEU A 501 27.47 16.92 -16.93
C LEU A 501 28.81 17.37 -16.35
N ALA A 502 29.87 16.56 -16.50
CA ALA A 502 31.23 16.93 -16.03
C ALA A 502 31.77 18.22 -16.66
N ARG A 503 31.41 18.46 -17.93
CA ARG A 503 31.78 19.72 -18.62
C ARG A 503 30.87 20.91 -18.29
N GLY A 504 29.82 20.69 -17.49
CA GLY A 504 28.87 21.77 -17.14
C GLY A 504 27.92 22.15 -18.28
N GLU A 505 27.73 21.28 -19.30
CA GLU A 505 26.91 21.56 -20.48
C GLU A 505 25.39 21.41 -20.23
N GLY A 506 25.00 20.85 -19.08
CA GLY A 506 23.60 20.65 -18.74
C GLY A 506 23.43 20.15 -17.31
N LEU A 507 22.23 19.70 -17.02
CA LEU A 507 21.82 19.18 -15.71
C LEU A 507 20.99 17.91 -15.89
N MET A 508 20.82 17.13 -14.81
CA MET A 508 19.92 16.00 -14.80
C MET A 508 18.78 16.24 -13.81
N VAL A 509 17.64 15.61 -14.03
CA VAL A 509 16.46 15.77 -13.17
C VAL A 509 15.95 14.38 -12.74
N ASN A 510 15.36 14.32 -11.54
CA ASN A 510 14.69 13.09 -11.15
C ASN A 510 13.34 12.93 -11.87
N GLU A 511 12.79 11.72 -11.84
CA GLU A 511 11.55 11.38 -12.56
C GLU A 511 10.35 12.21 -12.09
N GLN A 512 10.25 12.49 -10.79
CA GLN A 512 9.16 13.26 -10.19
C GLN A 512 9.09 14.68 -10.76
N LEU A 513 10.25 15.37 -10.80
CA LEU A 513 10.33 16.70 -11.38
C LEU A 513 10.03 16.69 -12.88
N ALA A 514 10.59 15.69 -13.59
CA ALA A 514 10.34 15.53 -15.03
C ALA A 514 8.85 15.36 -15.34
N ARG A 515 8.14 14.55 -14.57
CA ARG A 515 6.68 14.34 -14.71
C ARG A 515 5.87 15.57 -14.34
N ARG A 516 6.16 16.20 -13.18
CA ARG A 516 5.46 17.39 -12.66
C ARG A 516 5.57 18.56 -13.63
N GLN A 517 6.78 18.80 -14.14
CA GLN A 517 7.05 19.89 -15.08
C GLN A 517 6.92 19.50 -16.55
N LYS A 518 6.58 18.21 -16.84
CA LYS A 518 6.48 17.62 -18.19
C LYS A 518 7.73 17.89 -19.03
N LEU A 519 8.91 17.63 -18.42
CA LEU A 519 10.21 17.81 -19.05
C LEU A 519 10.63 16.55 -19.79
N ALA A 520 11.21 16.72 -20.95
CA ALA A 520 11.89 15.70 -21.72
C ALA A 520 13.40 15.99 -21.78
N VAL A 521 14.18 14.97 -22.14
CA VAL A 521 15.62 15.13 -22.43
C VAL A 521 15.79 16.13 -23.57
N GLY A 522 16.68 17.12 -23.40
CA GLY A 522 16.91 18.22 -24.33
C GLY A 522 16.13 19.51 -24.01
N ASP A 523 15.08 19.44 -23.20
CA ASP A 523 14.33 20.63 -22.79
C ASP A 523 15.20 21.54 -21.92
N ARG A 524 14.98 22.86 -22.03
CA ARG A 524 15.71 23.84 -21.23
C ARG A 524 15.01 24.12 -19.93
N LEU A 525 15.76 24.03 -18.84
CA LEU A 525 15.32 24.31 -17.48
C LEU A 525 16.06 25.54 -16.95
N ILE A 526 15.34 26.42 -16.29
CA ILE A 526 15.89 27.58 -15.57
C ILE A 526 15.97 27.20 -14.11
N VAL A 527 17.18 27.17 -13.57
CA VAL A 527 17.46 26.88 -12.14
C VAL A 527 17.95 28.15 -11.50
N ARG A 528 17.35 28.56 -10.40
CA ARG A 528 17.78 29.67 -9.58
C ARG A 528 18.57 29.15 -8.39
N LEU A 529 19.89 29.36 -8.40
CA LEU A 529 20.84 28.95 -7.37
C LEU A 529 21.30 30.20 -6.63
N GLY A 530 20.65 30.57 -5.54
CA GLY A 530 20.90 31.87 -4.91
C GLY A 530 20.58 33.02 -5.85
N ALA A 531 21.54 33.94 -5.97
CA ALA A 531 21.43 35.05 -6.91
C ALA A 531 21.66 34.66 -8.38
N ARG A 532 22.25 33.51 -8.65
CA ARG A 532 22.59 33.05 -10.00
C ARG A 532 21.42 32.38 -10.70
N ARG A 533 21.16 32.73 -11.94
CA ARG A 533 20.20 32.14 -12.83
C ARG A 533 20.94 31.26 -13.84
N LEU A 534 20.75 29.95 -13.76
CA LEU A 534 21.35 29.00 -14.68
C LEU A 534 20.28 28.52 -15.65
N GLN A 535 20.50 28.63 -16.94
CA GLN A 535 19.65 28.03 -17.97
C GLN A 535 20.44 26.96 -18.68
N ALA A 536 19.99 25.69 -18.55
CA ALA A 536 20.71 24.55 -19.08
C ALA A 536 19.76 23.50 -19.62
N PRO A 537 20.18 22.66 -20.61
CA PRO A 537 19.39 21.55 -21.09
C PRO A 537 19.37 20.40 -20.08
N VAL A 538 18.26 19.63 -20.09
CA VAL A 538 18.14 18.38 -19.34
C VAL A 538 18.89 17.28 -20.10
N LEU A 539 19.95 16.75 -19.50
CA LEU A 539 20.81 15.71 -20.08
C LEU A 539 20.25 14.31 -19.89
N ALA A 540 19.65 14.07 -18.71
CA ALA A 540 19.05 12.78 -18.38
C ALA A 540 17.97 12.93 -17.33
N VAL A 541 17.10 11.91 -17.28
CA VAL A 541 16.11 11.69 -16.23
C VAL A 541 16.49 10.41 -15.47
N TYR A 542 16.63 10.51 -14.15
CA TYR A 542 16.98 9.37 -13.28
C TYR A 542 15.87 9.05 -12.31
N PRO A 543 15.70 7.78 -11.91
CA PRO A 543 14.73 7.37 -10.89
C PRO A 543 15.20 7.80 -9.51
N ASP A 544 14.27 8.26 -8.68
CA ASP A 544 14.53 8.60 -7.28
C ASP A 544 13.34 8.15 -6.43
N TYR A 545 13.60 7.36 -5.41
CA TYR A 545 12.57 6.80 -4.52
C TYR A 545 12.59 7.44 -3.13
N GLY A 546 13.50 8.39 -2.88
CA GLY A 546 13.66 9.03 -1.59
C GLY A 546 13.18 10.48 -1.50
N ARG A 547 12.83 11.14 -2.63
CA ARG A 547 12.54 12.58 -2.65
C ARG A 547 11.36 12.93 -3.54
N PRO A 548 10.20 13.14 -2.93
CA PRO A 548 8.98 13.48 -3.67
C PRO A 548 8.98 14.90 -4.25
N SER A 549 9.71 15.83 -3.63
CA SER A 549 9.72 17.26 -4.01
C SER A 549 10.32 17.55 -5.38
N GLY A 550 11.10 16.64 -5.90
CA GLY A 550 11.91 16.86 -7.11
C GLY A 550 13.35 17.23 -6.79
N GLU A 551 14.27 16.68 -7.57
CA GLU A 551 15.72 16.90 -7.41
C GLU A 551 16.35 17.28 -8.76
N VAL A 552 17.25 18.25 -8.72
CA VAL A 552 18.09 18.62 -9.87
C VAL A 552 19.54 18.29 -9.53
N LEU A 553 20.17 17.49 -10.36
CA LEU A 553 21.56 17.14 -10.27
C LEU A 553 22.38 18.10 -11.15
N VAL A 554 23.31 18.80 -10.53
CA VAL A 554 24.18 19.79 -11.16
C VAL A 554 25.65 19.51 -10.86
N PRO A 555 26.60 19.86 -11.73
CA PRO A 555 28.00 19.80 -11.37
C PRO A 555 28.32 20.85 -10.30
N ALA A 556 29.16 20.48 -9.31
CA ALA A 556 29.54 21.36 -8.21
C ALA A 556 30.23 22.64 -8.69
N SER A 557 30.89 22.62 -9.85
CA SER A 557 31.53 23.79 -10.47
C SER A 557 30.56 24.88 -10.92
N LEU A 558 29.27 24.57 -11.07
CA LEU A 558 28.25 25.55 -11.45
C LEU A 558 27.58 26.21 -10.24
N LEU A 559 27.83 25.73 -9.02
CA LEU A 559 27.31 26.36 -7.82
C LEU A 559 28.02 27.74 -7.61
N PRO A 560 27.27 28.80 -7.29
CA PRO A 560 27.84 30.04 -6.89
C PRO A 560 28.48 29.94 -5.48
N GLU A 561 29.45 30.80 -5.18
CA GLU A 561 30.15 30.81 -3.89
C GLU A 561 29.21 31.13 -2.72
N ASP A 562 28.16 31.90 -2.97
CA ASP A 562 27.14 32.32 -2.02
C ASP A 562 26.01 31.26 -1.87
N PHE A 563 26.15 30.05 -2.48
CA PHE A 563 25.15 28.99 -2.34
C PHE A 563 25.10 28.43 -0.92
N GLU A 564 24.00 28.64 -0.24
CA GLU A 564 23.77 28.11 1.09
C GLU A 564 23.52 26.61 1.01
N ALA A 565 24.58 25.83 1.18
CA ALA A 565 24.49 24.37 1.24
C ALA A 565 23.88 23.96 2.58
N ARG A 566 22.85 23.14 2.50
CA ARG A 566 22.23 22.51 3.67
C ARG A 566 23.08 21.36 4.22
N PHE A 567 23.80 20.68 3.34
CA PHE A 567 24.62 19.52 3.65
C PHE A 567 25.80 19.41 2.68
N ARG A 568 26.96 19.05 3.20
CA ARG A 568 28.17 18.79 2.42
C ARG A 568 28.82 17.52 2.90
N SER A 569 29.22 16.63 2.00
CA SER A 569 29.93 15.39 2.32
C SER A 569 30.93 15.01 1.25
N LEU A 570 31.85 14.15 1.63
CA LEU A 570 32.77 13.43 0.75
C LEU A 570 32.36 11.96 0.74
N SER A 571 32.10 11.43 -0.44
CA SER A 571 31.83 10.01 -0.69
C SER A 571 33.15 9.38 -1.17
N ILE A 572 33.63 8.38 -0.47
CA ILE A 572 34.94 7.79 -0.71
C ILE A 572 34.84 6.26 -0.69
N SER A 573 35.40 5.60 -1.71
CA SER A 573 35.58 4.16 -1.72
C SER A 573 37.06 3.85 -1.51
N ALA A 574 37.38 3.29 -0.34
CA ALA A 574 38.73 3.01 0.09
C ALA A 574 38.77 1.90 1.15
N GLY A 575 39.94 1.29 1.35
CA GLY A 575 40.13 0.33 2.44
C GLY A 575 40.10 0.96 3.83
N ILE A 576 39.97 0.11 4.86
CA ILE A 576 39.87 0.54 6.26
C ILE A 576 41.08 1.36 6.71
N GLU A 577 42.29 0.99 6.26
CA GLU A 577 43.49 1.71 6.65
C GLU A 577 43.64 3.05 5.94
N GLU A 578 43.25 3.12 4.68
CA GLU A 578 43.28 4.34 3.88
C GLU A 578 42.27 5.36 4.40
N ILE A 579 41.04 4.92 4.76
CA ILE A 579 40.03 5.86 5.28
C ILE A 579 40.42 6.43 6.64
N LYS A 580 41.11 5.68 7.52
CA LYS A 580 41.65 6.21 8.78
C LYS A 580 42.67 7.29 8.54
N VAL A 581 43.52 7.17 7.52
CA VAL A 581 44.50 8.19 7.14
C VAL A 581 43.80 9.44 6.62
N VAL A 582 42.75 9.25 5.76
CA VAL A 582 41.95 10.34 5.25
C VAL A 582 41.24 11.08 6.40
N GLU A 583 40.57 10.33 7.29
CA GLU A 583 39.89 10.88 8.47
C GLU A 583 40.83 11.72 9.35
N ALA A 584 41.98 11.16 9.69
CA ALA A 584 42.97 11.85 10.52
C ALA A 584 43.50 13.15 9.89
N GLN A 585 43.66 13.18 8.56
CA GLN A 585 44.09 14.36 7.84
C GLN A 585 42.98 15.41 7.69
N LEU A 586 41.76 15.00 7.38
CA LEU A 586 40.60 15.88 7.30
C LEU A 586 40.23 16.47 8.67
N ALA A 587 40.38 15.68 9.75
CA ALA A 587 40.20 16.16 11.13
C ALA A 587 41.21 17.28 11.48
N ARG A 588 42.45 17.16 11.02
CA ARG A 588 43.49 18.22 11.17
C ARG A 588 43.16 19.45 10.30
N LEU A 589 42.76 19.21 9.03
CA LEU A 589 42.46 20.28 8.09
C LEU A 589 41.30 21.17 8.56
N TRP A 590 40.27 20.52 9.13
CA TRP A 590 39.05 21.19 9.62
C TRP A 590 39.08 21.54 11.10
N HIS A 591 40.22 21.30 11.79
CA HIS A 591 40.40 21.54 13.23
C HIS A 591 39.31 20.91 14.10
N THR A 592 38.78 19.75 13.69
CA THR A 592 37.69 19.06 14.37
C THR A 592 38.22 17.74 14.93
N PRO A 593 38.06 17.45 16.25
CA PRO A 593 38.67 16.28 16.87
C PRO A 593 37.99 14.95 16.47
N GLN A 594 36.75 14.99 16.10
CA GLN A 594 35.96 13.83 15.62
C GLN A 594 35.15 14.22 14.39
N LEU A 595 35.31 13.44 13.33
CA LEU A 595 34.49 13.56 12.12
C LEU A 595 33.34 12.55 12.17
N THR A 596 32.22 12.92 11.60
CA THR A 596 31.12 11.97 11.36
C THR A 596 31.44 11.18 10.10
N VAL A 597 31.91 9.94 10.30
CA VAL A 597 32.13 8.97 9.22
C VAL A 597 31.04 7.91 9.31
N ARG A 598 30.29 7.77 8.25
CA ARG A 598 29.22 6.78 8.16
C ARG A 598 29.60 5.67 7.18
N ASP A 599 29.48 4.44 7.62
CA ASP A 599 29.65 3.23 6.80
C ASP A 599 28.37 3.00 5.97
N ASN A 600 28.56 2.62 4.72
CA ASN A 600 27.49 2.24 3.79
C ASN A 600 26.56 1.17 4.38
N GLN A 601 27.11 0.15 5.05
CA GLN A 601 26.33 -0.97 5.57
C GLN A 601 25.34 -0.52 6.66
N ALA A 602 25.73 0.41 7.53
CA ALA A 602 24.85 0.93 8.57
C ALA A 602 23.67 1.72 7.98
N ILE A 603 23.90 2.51 6.92
CA ILE A 603 22.83 3.26 6.24
C ILE A 603 21.86 2.30 5.53
N ARG A 604 22.40 1.27 4.86
CA ARG A 604 21.58 0.26 4.19
C ARG A 604 20.67 -0.50 5.15
N THR A 605 21.21 -0.95 6.27
CA THR A 605 20.43 -1.69 7.27
C THR A 605 19.27 -0.86 7.78
N LEU A 606 19.51 0.40 8.13
CA LEU A 606 18.43 1.32 8.57
C LEU A 606 17.35 1.50 7.50
N ALA A 607 17.75 1.68 6.24
CA ALA A 607 16.81 1.89 5.15
C ALA A 607 15.95 0.63 4.87
N THR A 608 16.55 -0.57 4.94
CA THR A 608 15.82 -1.83 4.75
C THR A 608 14.88 -2.15 5.90
N ASP A 609 15.24 -1.83 7.15
CA ASP A 609 14.37 -2.00 8.31
C ASP A 609 13.09 -1.17 8.20
N VAL A 610 13.20 0.10 7.79
CA VAL A 610 12.05 0.99 7.54
C VAL A 610 11.17 0.44 6.42
N PHE A 611 11.77 -0.08 5.37
CA PHE A 611 11.06 -0.70 4.25
C PHE A 611 10.23 -1.90 4.70
N ASP A 612 10.84 -2.85 5.41
CA ASP A 612 10.16 -4.07 5.86
C ASP A 612 8.97 -3.79 6.76
N GLN A 613 9.09 -2.81 7.64
CA GLN A 613 8.00 -2.38 8.51
C GLN A 613 6.82 -1.78 7.71
N THR A 614 7.12 -1.00 6.66
CA THR A 614 6.10 -0.38 5.80
C THR A 614 5.20 -1.42 5.11
N PHE A 615 5.78 -2.51 4.63
CA PHE A 615 5.03 -3.54 3.89
C PHE A 615 4.46 -4.66 4.76
N LEU A 616 4.79 -4.70 6.06
CA LEU A 616 4.29 -5.71 6.99
C LEU A 616 2.76 -5.75 7.02
N LEU A 617 2.10 -4.59 7.12
CA LEU A 617 0.64 -4.49 7.13
C LEU A 617 0.02 -5.06 5.85
N THR A 618 0.56 -4.69 4.70
CA THR A 618 0.05 -5.13 3.39
C THR A 618 0.21 -6.65 3.21
N ARG A 619 1.35 -7.21 3.62
CA ARG A 619 1.60 -8.66 3.64
C ARG A 619 0.66 -9.39 4.61
N ALA A 620 0.41 -8.84 5.80
CA ALA A 620 -0.52 -9.41 6.78
C ALA A 620 -1.96 -9.44 6.25
N MET A 621 -2.45 -8.34 5.68
CA MET A 621 -3.79 -8.21 5.13
C MET A 621 -4.05 -9.21 3.99
N THR A 622 -3.13 -9.35 3.06
CA THR A 622 -3.24 -10.28 1.94
C THR A 622 -3.22 -11.74 2.41
N THR A 623 -2.35 -12.07 3.36
CA THR A 623 -2.27 -13.42 3.94
C THR A 623 -3.55 -13.79 4.68
N LEU A 624 -4.10 -12.90 5.51
CA LEU A 624 -5.36 -13.12 6.22
C LEU A 624 -6.54 -13.27 5.25
N THR A 625 -6.58 -12.48 4.17
CA THR A 625 -7.60 -12.59 3.12
C THR A 625 -7.55 -13.95 2.42
N LEU A 626 -6.34 -14.44 2.14
CA LEU A 626 -6.15 -15.75 1.53
C LEU A 626 -6.59 -16.88 2.48
N ILE A 627 -6.21 -16.80 3.76
CA ILE A 627 -6.63 -17.78 4.79
C ILE A 627 -8.16 -17.80 4.89
N LEU A 628 -8.81 -16.64 4.92
CA LEU A 628 -10.26 -16.53 4.97
C LEU A 628 -10.92 -17.16 3.75
N ALA A 629 -10.42 -16.86 2.55
CA ALA A 629 -10.95 -17.42 1.30
C ALA A 629 -10.75 -18.94 1.21
N ALA A 630 -9.58 -19.45 1.61
CA ALA A 630 -9.28 -20.87 1.67
C ALA A 630 -10.17 -21.60 2.67
N ALA A 631 -10.32 -21.06 3.89
CA ALA A 631 -11.20 -21.61 4.92
C ALA A 631 -12.66 -21.67 4.46
N ALA A 632 -13.16 -20.61 3.83
CA ALA A 632 -14.50 -20.53 3.28
C ALA A 632 -14.73 -21.60 2.20
N LEU A 633 -13.78 -21.76 1.28
CA LEU A 633 -13.86 -22.79 0.24
C LEU A 633 -13.87 -24.20 0.84
N LEU A 634 -12.94 -24.50 1.76
CA LEU A 634 -12.86 -25.79 2.44
C LEU A 634 -14.19 -26.16 3.11
N LEU A 635 -14.75 -25.20 3.81
CA LEU A 635 -15.99 -25.36 4.55
C LEU A 635 -17.18 -25.57 3.62
N MET A 636 -17.27 -24.79 2.54
CA MET A 636 -18.33 -24.89 1.57
C MET A 636 -18.28 -26.20 0.79
N VAL A 637 -17.09 -26.64 0.41
CA VAL A 637 -16.88 -27.94 -0.22
C VAL A 637 -17.28 -29.05 0.75
N TRP A 638 -16.90 -28.96 2.01
CA TRP A 638 -17.26 -29.95 3.01
C TRP A 638 -18.79 -30.08 3.20
N VAL A 639 -19.48 -28.96 3.34
CA VAL A 639 -20.95 -28.94 3.47
C VAL A 639 -21.64 -29.47 2.21
N PHE A 640 -21.17 -29.03 1.02
CA PHE A 640 -21.72 -29.55 -0.25
C PHE A 640 -21.59 -31.07 -0.37
N LEU A 641 -20.45 -31.62 0.02
CA LEU A 641 -20.16 -33.02 -0.05
C LEU A 641 -20.93 -33.85 1.00
N SER A 642 -21.17 -33.29 2.18
CA SER A 642 -22.02 -33.94 3.18
C SER A 642 -23.43 -34.19 2.61
N THR A 643 -23.94 -33.26 1.79
CA THR A 643 -25.24 -33.43 1.10
C THR A 643 -25.20 -34.45 -0.04
N ARG A 644 -24.02 -34.72 -0.63
CA ARG A 644 -23.83 -35.67 -1.73
C ARG A 644 -23.20 -37.02 -1.32
N ALA A 645 -22.88 -37.20 -0.07
CA ALA A 645 -22.20 -38.39 0.42
C ALA A 645 -22.99 -39.68 0.07
N TRP A 646 -24.33 -39.63 0.06
CA TRP A 646 -25.17 -40.76 -0.31
C TRP A 646 -24.96 -41.18 -1.78
N TYR A 647 -24.74 -40.24 -2.70
CA TYR A 647 -24.50 -40.53 -4.11
C TYR A 647 -23.19 -41.30 -4.33
N PHE A 648 -22.11 -40.91 -3.65
CA PHE A 648 -20.85 -41.63 -3.69
C PHE A 648 -20.94 -43.02 -3.02
N ARG A 649 -21.75 -43.12 -1.96
CA ARG A 649 -22.06 -44.43 -1.34
C ARG A 649 -22.84 -45.35 -2.29
N LEU A 650 -23.76 -44.80 -3.05
CA LEU A 650 -24.49 -45.54 -4.06
C LEU A 650 -23.57 -46.12 -5.13
N LEU A 651 -22.56 -45.35 -5.58
CA LEU A 651 -21.54 -45.85 -6.51
C LEU A 651 -20.72 -47.00 -5.91
N ILE A 652 -20.42 -46.95 -4.60
CA ILE A 652 -19.74 -48.04 -3.89
C ILE A 652 -20.64 -49.27 -3.83
N VAL A 653 -21.92 -49.11 -3.56
CA VAL A 653 -22.91 -50.20 -3.57
C VAL A 653 -23.02 -50.82 -4.97
N TRP A 654 -22.90 -50.05 -6.04
CA TRP A 654 -22.87 -50.53 -7.43
C TRP A 654 -21.54 -51.19 -7.83
N GLY A 655 -20.61 -51.39 -6.87
CA GLY A 655 -19.39 -52.17 -7.07
C GLY A 655 -18.11 -51.33 -7.28
N MET A 656 -18.18 -50.02 -7.15
CA MET A 656 -16.97 -49.22 -7.22
C MET A 656 -16.13 -49.36 -5.94
N PRO A 657 -14.84 -49.79 -6.01
CA PRO A 657 -13.98 -49.86 -4.81
C PRO A 657 -13.81 -48.55 -4.11
N GLN A 658 -13.82 -48.50 -2.76
CA GLN A 658 -13.65 -47.26 -1.98
C GLN A 658 -12.40 -46.49 -2.35
N ARG A 659 -11.28 -47.17 -2.64
CA ARG A 659 -10.02 -46.56 -3.09
C ARG A 659 -10.22 -45.81 -4.40
N GLN A 660 -10.98 -46.41 -5.34
CA GLN A 660 -11.22 -45.79 -6.65
C GLN A 660 -12.14 -44.57 -6.52
N ALA A 661 -13.21 -44.63 -5.71
CA ALA A 661 -14.07 -43.50 -5.39
C ALA A 661 -13.27 -42.35 -4.76
N ALA A 662 -12.42 -42.65 -3.77
CA ALA A 662 -11.56 -41.65 -3.13
C ALA A 662 -10.54 -41.01 -4.09
N THR A 663 -9.97 -41.80 -5.01
CA THR A 663 -9.03 -41.29 -6.03
C THR A 663 -9.72 -40.36 -7.03
N GLN A 664 -10.94 -40.76 -7.50
CA GLN A 664 -11.71 -39.89 -8.39
C GLN A 664 -12.08 -38.56 -7.71
N LEU A 665 -12.43 -38.61 -6.45
CA LEU A 665 -12.76 -37.42 -5.67
C LEU A 665 -11.56 -36.49 -5.52
N THR A 666 -10.37 -37.05 -5.24
CA THR A 666 -9.09 -36.25 -5.20
C THR A 666 -8.83 -35.59 -6.54
N ARG A 667 -8.99 -36.31 -7.65
CA ARG A 667 -8.78 -35.76 -9.01
C ARG A 667 -9.79 -34.67 -9.35
N VAL A 668 -11.04 -34.78 -8.90
CA VAL A 668 -12.06 -33.73 -9.07
C VAL A 668 -11.69 -32.49 -8.29
N SER A 669 -11.24 -32.64 -7.04
CA SER A 669 -10.82 -31.50 -6.19
C SER A 669 -9.61 -30.77 -6.78
N LEU A 670 -8.59 -31.53 -7.21
CA LEU A 670 -7.40 -30.96 -7.84
C LEU A 670 -7.73 -30.25 -9.17
N ALA A 671 -8.58 -30.85 -10.00
CA ALA A 671 -9.02 -30.22 -11.24
C ALA A 671 -9.77 -28.90 -11.00
N LEU A 672 -10.58 -28.86 -9.94
CA LEU A 672 -11.30 -27.65 -9.55
C LEU A 672 -10.37 -26.55 -9.12
N ILE A 673 -9.41 -26.83 -8.23
CA ILE A 673 -8.44 -25.86 -7.74
C ILE A 673 -7.51 -25.38 -8.88
N LEU A 674 -7.06 -26.30 -9.74
CA LEU A 674 -6.24 -25.95 -10.90
C LEU A 674 -7.00 -25.00 -11.84
N ALA A 675 -8.29 -25.24 -12.08
CA ALA A 675 -9.10 -24.35 -12.91
C ALA A 675 -9.23 -22.93 -12.30
N VAL A 676 -9.35 -22.84 -10.97
CA VAL A 676 -9.37 -21.54 -10.27
C VAL A 676 -8.03 -20.85 -10.38
N LEU A 677 -6.92 -21.56 -10.18
CA LEU A 677 -5.57 -21.02 -10.30
C LEU A 677 -5.32 -20.48 -11.72
N VAL A 678 -5.67 -21.24 -12.75
CA VAL A 678 -5.55 -20.82 -14.17
C VAL A 678 -6.33 -19.53 -14.45
N CYS A 679 -7.48 -19.32 -13.81
CA CYS A 679 -8.25 -18.09 -13.93
C CYS A 679 -7.70 -16.94 -13.05
N ALA A 680 -7.07 -17.26 -11.93
CA ALA A 680 -6.51 -16.27 -11.02
C ALA A 680 -5.22 -15.65 -11.57
N LEU A 681 -4.38 -16.42 -12.25
CA LEU A 681 -3.10 -15.96 -12.80
C LEU A 681 -3.24 -14.75 -13.73
N PRO A 682 -4.05 -14.78 -14.82
CA PRO A 682 -4.16 -13.64 -15.73
C PRO A 682 -4.74 -12.41 -15.03
N LEU A 683 -5.68 -12.61 -14.10
CA LEU A 683 -6.26 -11.52 -13.33
C LEU A 683 -5.23 -10.91 -12.37
N GLY A 684 -4.41 -11.74 -11.73
CA GLY A 684 -3.34 -11.30 -10.85
C GLY A 684 -2.23 -10.57 -11.58
N VAL A 685 -1.78 -11.09 -12.74
CA VAL A 685 -0.77 -10.42 -13.59
C VAL A 685 -1.29 -9.07 -14.09
N TRP A 686 -2.55 -9.00 -14.53
CA TRP A 686 -3.17 -7.73 -14.93
C TRP A 686 -3.28 -6.75 -13.76
N LEU A 687 -3.65 -7.22 -12.57
CA LEU A 687 -3.71 -6.38 -11.37
C LEU A 687 -2.30 -5.89 -10.96
N THR A 688 -1.28 -6.75 -11.03
CA THR A 688 0.12 -6.36 -10.84
C THR A 688 0.52 -5.25 -11.82
N TRP A 689 0.20 -5.42 -13.10
CA TRP A 689 0.50 -4.41 -14.12
C TRP A 689 -0.17 -3.07 -13.79
N ILE A 690 -1.45 -3.08 -13.37
CA ILE A 690 -2.14 -1.85 -12.96
C ILE A 690 -1.43 -1.20 -11.76
N LEU A 691 -1.14 -1.97 -10.70
CA LEU A 691 -0.52 -1.44 -9.50
C LEU A 691 0.87 -0.86 -9.79
N VAL A 692 1.69 -1.57 -10.53
CA VAL A 692 3.08 -1.20 -10.83
C VAL A 692 3.18 -0.08 -11.87
N GLN A 693 2.43 -0.19 -13.00
CA GLN A 693 2.62 0.69 -14.15
C GLN A 693 1.62 1.85 -14.22
N ARG A 694 0.51 1.81 -13.47
CA ARG A 694 -0.52 2.84 -13.52
C ARG A 694 -0.76 3.51 -12.19
N VAL A 695 -0.99 2.72 -11.11
CA VAL A 695 -1.26 3.27 -9.78
C VAL A 695 -0.01 3.95 -9.23
N ASN A 696 1.13 3.25 -9.24
CA ASN A 696 2.36 3.76 -8.65
C ASN A 696 2.83 5.10 -9.26
N PRO A 697 2.90 5.29 -10.61
CA PRO A 697 3.27 6.57 -11.19
C PRO A 697 2.26 7.70 -10.94
N LEU A 698 0.96 7.38 -10.80
CA LEU A 698 -0.07 8.38 -10.51
C LEU A 698 -0.11 8.77 -9.03
N ALA A 699 0.20 7.83 -8.13
CA ALA A 699 0.17 8.02 -6.69
C ALA A 699 1.46 8.66 -6.16
N PHE A 700 2.61 8.18 -6.61
CA PHE A 700 3.92 8.53 -6.06
C PHE A 700 4.85 9.30 -7.03
N GLY A 701 4.46 9.45 -8.29
CA GLY A 701 5.25 10.18 -9.28
C GLY A 701 6.45 9.44 -9.85
N TRP A 702 6.72 8.18 -9.44
CA TRP A 702 7.82 7.36 -9.98
C TRP A 702 7.32 6.06 -10.61
N SER A 703 8.11 5.53 -11.53
CA SER A 703 7.84 4.26 -12.21
C SER A 703 8.66 3.12 -11.61
N LEU A 704 8.01 1.94 -11.54
CA LEU A 704 8.69 0.69 -11.19
C LEU A 704 8.82 -0.18 -12.46
N PRO A 705 9.91 -0.96 -12.61
CA PRO A 705 10.01 -1.91 -13.70
C PRO A 705 8.97 -3.04 -13.53
N MET A 706 8.34 -3.46 -14.61
CA MET A 706 7.46 -4.64 -14.56
C MET A 706 8.34 -5.89 -14.50
N ALA A 707 8.33 -6.59 -13.39
CA ALA A 707 9.02 -7.85 -13.22
C ALA A 707 8.02 -9.00 -13.00
N VAL A 708 8.39 -10.18 -13.47
CA VAL A 708 7.61 -11.39 -13.29
C VAL A 708 8.47 -12.37 -12.49
N TYR A 709 7.95 -12.81 -11.37
CA TYR A 709 8.66 -13.70 -10.44
C TYR A 709 8.12 -15.14 -10.56
N PRO A 710 8.74 -16.01 -11.39
CA PRO A 710 8.24 -17.37 -11.60
C PRO A 710 8.25 -18.22 -10.33
N GLY A 711 9.19 -17.97 -9.40
CA GLY A 711 9.28 -18.66 -8.12
C GLY A 711 8.00 -18.54 -7.31
N PHE A 712 7.42 -17.35 -7.27
CA PHE A 712 6.17 -17.11 -6.54
C PHE A 712 4.97 -17.83 -7.17
N TRP A 713 4.96 -18.03 -8.46
CA TRP A 713 3.89 -18.82 -9.10
C TRP A 713 3.94 -20.29 -8.66
N ILE A 714 5.15 -20.82 -8.41
CA ILE A 714 5.33 -22.16 -7.86
C ILE A 714 4.80 -22.23 -6.43
N GLU A 715 5.11 -21.25 -5.59
CA GLU A 715 4.59 -21.16 -4.22
C GLU A 715 3.06 -21.11 -4.21
N LEU A 716 2.47 -20.29 -5.07
CA LEU A 716 1.02 -20.18 -5.21
C LEU A 716 0.39 -21.49 -5.71
N ALA A 717 1.06 -22.19 -6.62
CA ALA A 717 0.62 -23.51 -7.09
C ALA A 717 0.71 -24.57 -5.98
N VAL A 718 1.78 -24.56 -5.17
CA VAL A 718 1.93 -25.44 -4.01
C VAL A 718 0.84 -25.15 -2.98
N LEU A 719 0.55 -23.90 -2.68
CA LEU A 719 -0.53 -23.50 -1.78
C LEU A 719 -1.90 -23.97 -2.29
N ALA A 720 -2.18 -23.74 -3.58
CA ALA A 720 -3.39 -24.25 -4.21
C ALA A 720 -3.49 -25.78 -4.15
N LEU A 721 -2.37 -26.49 -4.32
CA LEU A 721 -2.30 -27.94 -4.18
C LEU A 721 -2.62 -28.37 -2.73
N ILE A 722 -2.08 -27.68 -1.72
CA ILE A 722 -2.37 -27.95 -0.30
C ILE A 722 -3.86 -27.79 -0.03
N ILE A 723 -4.50 -26.73 -0.54
CA ILE A 723 -5.95 -26.51 -0.42
C ILE A 723 -6.71 -27.67 -1.09
N GLY A 724 -6.31 -28.05 -2.31
CA GLY A 724 -6.94 -29.16 -3.04
C GLY A 724 -6.80 -30.50 -2.34
N LEU A 725 -5.64 -30.80 -1.75
CA LEU A 725 -5.41 -32.02 -0.96
C LEU A 725 -6.17 -32.01 0.36
N SER A 726 -6.29 -30.86 1.02
CA SER A 726 -7.11 -30.70 2.23
C SER A 726 -8.59 -30.97 1.94
N ILE A 727 -9.11 -30.46 0.84
CA ILE A 727 -10.44 -30.77 0.34
C ILE A 727 -10.59 -32.30 0.13
N ALA A 728 -9.65 -32.91 -0.57
CA ALA A 728 -9.67 -34.35 -0.83
C ALA A 728 -9.62 -35.18 0.45
N LEU A 729 -8.84 -34.76 1.44
CA LEU A 729 -8.75 -35.43 2.74
C LEU A 729 -10.09 -35.35 3.51
N LEU A 730 -10.68 -34.15 3.59
CA LEU A 730 -11.98 -33.95 4.22
C LEU A 730 -13.04 -34.82 3.56
N MET A 731 -13.03 -34.95 2.23
CA MET A 731 -13.89 -35.81 1.48
C MET A 731 -13.72 -37.29 1.83
N ARG A 732 -12.46 -37.78 1.91
CA ARG A 732 -12.16 -39.15 2.29
C ARG A 732 -12.65 -39.49 3.70
N LEU A 733 -12.49 -38.56 4.64
CA LEU A 733 -12.98 -38.74 6.01
C LEU A 733 -14.49 -38.84 6.09
N GLN A 734 -15.22 -38.12 5.26
CA GLN A 734 -16.70 -38.25 5.19
C GLN A 734 -17.17 -39.58 4.59
N LEU A 735 -16.47 -40.11 3.60
CA LEU A 735 -16.77 -41.41 3.02
C LEU A 735 -16.55 -42.56 4.02
N ARG A 736 -15.65 -42.40 4.99
CA ARG A 736 -15.36 -43.41 6.04
C ARG A 736 -16.39 -43.41 7.18
N ARG A 737 -17.16 -42.35 7.36
CA ARG A 737 -18.19 -42.32 8.42
C ARG A 737 -19.32 -43.31 8.10
N PRO A 738 -19.73 -44.18 9.07
CA PRO A 738 -20.84 -45.06 8.86
C PRO A 738 -22.12 -44.28 8.55
N ALA A 739 -22.99 -44.83 7.71
CA ALA A 739 -24.26 -44.21 7.40
C ALA A 739 -25.11 -44.20 8.66
N SER A 740 -25.23 -43.05 9.34
CA SER A 740 -26.41 -42.82 10.16
C SER A 740 -27.62 -42.95 9.23
N ALA A 741 -28.55 -43.82 9.56
CA ALA A 741 -29.75 -44.08 8.75
C ALA A 741 -30.40 -42.74 8.38
N PRO A 742 -30.82 -42.55 7.11
CA PRO A 742 -31.52 -41.34 6.72
C PRO A 742 -32.78 -41.24 7.56
N GLU A 743 -32.94 -40.14 8.33
CA GLU A 743 -34.16 -39.84 9.09
C GLU A 743 -35.44 -39.80 8.20
N SER A 744 -35.31 -39.98 6.89
CA SER A 744 -36.39 -40.05 5.91
C SER A 744 -37.08 -41.41 5.79
N ALA A 745 -36.54 -42.49 6.43
CA ALA A 745 -37.19 -43.80 6.37
C ALA A 745 -38.39 -43.96 7.35
N HIS A 746 -38.57 -43.04 8.29
CA HIS A 746 -39.70 -43.08 9.23
C HIS A 746 -40.98 -42.38 8.72
N GLY A 747 -40.94 -41.78 7.52
CA GLY A 747 -42.12 -41.11 6.94
C GLY A 747 -43.00 -42.00 6.04
N LEU A 748 -42.59 -43.22 5.71
CA LEU A 748 -43.30 -44.09 4.78
C LEU A 748 -44.05 -45.25 5.45
N GLN A 749 -44.00 -45.41 6.78
CA GLN A 749 -44.76 -46.45 7.51
C GLN A 749 -45.97 -45.92 8.26
N GLY A 750 -46.43 -44.71 8.02
CA GLY A 750 -47.58 -44.10 8.70
C GLY A 750 -48.79 -43.83 7.79
N GLY A 751 -48.96 -44.57 6.71
CA GLY A 751 -50.04 -44.36 5.75
C GLY A 751 -50.94 -45.56 5.50
N GLU A 752 -51.09 -46.48 6.48
CA GLU A 752 -52.19 -47.52 6.46
C GLU A 752 -52.72 -47.68 7.90
N ARG A 753 -53.67 -46.81 8.24
CA ARG A 753 -54.82 -47.03 9.09
C ARG A 753 -55.77 -45.84 9.02
#